data_1f0ba5ad5e32eeb96c3c0dba9e4b0acf
#
_entry.id   1f0ba5ad5e32eeb96c3c0dba9e4b0acf
#
_cell.length_a   1.000
_cell.length_b   1.000
_cell.length_c   1.000
_cell.angle_alpha   90.00
_cell.angle_beta   90.00
_cell.angle_gamma   90.00
#
_symmetry.space_group_name_H-M   'P 1'
#
loop_
_entity.id
_entity.type
_entity.pdbx_description
1 polymer ?
#
loop_
_entity_poly.entity_id
_entity_poly.type
_entity_poly.pdbx_seq_one_letter_code
_entity_poly.pdbx_strand_id
1 'polypeptide(L)'
;MKKCFLVCLAVLGLVACTPDEERIDLSGVWQFALDREGLVKPGDAMSDTIVLPGTTDTNRKGDAIAWKGETTHLSRPYSYKGRAWYRRTVTIPEKWAGENVYLTLERTKPSEVYVDGVLVGSANNISTPQRFDLTAALTPGVHELAIMVDNGSGVPWQVYDSSHAYTENTQTNWNGIIGEIALTTSLPEKEAIPVHPAFKDFHIEGQQFFAGGHPIYLRGRHDACVWPLTGHVAMDVDSWRHYFKVCEEYGLNHVRFHSWCPPEAAFVAADESGIYLQPELPFWGDVNPKDTVLMDFLMAEGEAIMREYAHHPSFRMFALGNELRGSIPKMTEFIEHFRAMAPDKIYTLSSNYYLGYQGVKPGMDFFVTCRVGGEGWGNYGTHTRGSFSFADAADGGMINHFYPNTRMNFEEGCSLAEVPIISHETAQFQTYPNYDEIAKYTGALYPYNMEIFRDRLEKAGMADQAKAFHQASGQWSLRLYKQDIEMDLRTPNMAGFQLLDLQDYPGQGSAYVGILDAFLDTKGLCTSEEWRGFCAPVVPLLIADKFCYTNEEVLHADVQIANYGEESLKGKTVTWSLGEKSGAIVVPTDEFGLIDAGVLDIPLADYQQATQLKLTLQVEGTKEFNTDDIWVYPAKNDLERLKEMVVITRTLTADVARRLENGESVLLMPDASEQTVGGLFQTDYWNYRMFKTISENNNRHVSPGTLGILTDPAHPLFASFPTEMHTNWQWFPVVKASHPFKLDNTAADYRPIVQVIDNIERNHKLGLVFEFAVGKGKLLVVMSDLDKAAEYPEGEQFYLSVLRYMTSQHFAPKTVITVADFHRLMTTPVVAGEIGKLNNISPYKAEDYK
;
A
#
# COMPACT_ATOMS: atom_id res chain seq x y z
N MET A 1 17.41 44.19 47.11
CA MET A 1 18.19 45.36 46.62
C MET A 1 19.09 44.91 45.49
N LYS A 2 19.04 45.70 44.39
CA LYS A 2 19.87 45.69 43.18
C LYS A 2 19.66 44.50 42.20
N LYS A 3 18.82 44.81 41.20
CA LYS A 3 18.65 44.15 39.91
C LYS A 3 19.92 44.40 39.07
N CYS A 4 20.50 43.36 38.49
CA CYS A 4 21.43 43.50 37.37
C CYS A 4 20.70 43.01 36.11
N PHE A 5 20.42 43.95 35.23
CA PHE A 5 20.00 43.70 33.84
C PHE A 5 21.25 43.33 33.02
N LEU A 6 21.27 42.16 32.45
CA LEU A 6 22.25 41.78 31.41
C LEU A 6 21.58 41.98 30.08
N VAL A 7 22.04 42.99 29.33
CA VAL A 7 21.63 43.24 27.94
C VAL A 7 22.49 42.32 27.07
N CYS A 8 21.88 41.29 26.49
CA CYS A 8 22.48 40.52 25.40
C CYS A 8 22.27 41.29 24.08
N LEU A 9 23.34 41.92 23.57
CA LEU A 9 23.39 42.39 22.19
C LEU A 9 23.44 41.15 21.28
N ALA A 10 22.33 40.88 20.55
CA ALA A 10 22.33 39.97 19.41
C ALA A 10 23.02 40.72 18.24
N VAL A 11 24.27 40.33 17.95
CA VAL A 11 24.91 40.68 16.67
C VAL A 11 24.23 39.80 15.60
N LEU A 12 23.30 40.41 14.86
CA LEU A 12 22.84 39.85 13.58
C LEU A 12 24.03 39.93 12.60
N GLY A 13 24.76 38.89 12.45
CA GLY A 13 25.64 38.68 11.33
C GLY A 13 24.80 38.55 10.06
N LEU A 14 24.73 39.66 9.31
CA LEU A 14 24.40 39.63 7.89
C LEU A 14 25.48 38.77 7.21
N VAL A 15 25.19 37.48 7.00
CA VAL A 15 25.90 36.73 5.98
C VAL A 15 25.46 37.37 4.66
N ALA A 16 26.24 38.28 4.13
CA ALA A 16 26.14 38.68 2.74
C ALA A 16 26.51 37.44 1.92
N CYS A 17 25.49 36.70 1.40
CA CYS A 17 25.72 35.84 0.28
C CYS A 17 26.34 36.68 -0.81
N THR A 18 27.61 36.49 -1.12
CA THR A 18 28.18 36.95 -2.38
C THR A 18 27.31 36.33 -3.48
N PRO A 19 26.72 37.12 -4.40
CA PRO A 19 25.98 36.56 -5.50
C PRO A 19 26.90 35.60 -6.25
N ASP A 20 26.44 34.38 -6.49
CA ASP A 20 27.14 33.44 -7.34
C ASP A 20 27.33 34.15 -8.69
N GLU A 21 28.59 34.40 -9.07
CA GLU A 21 28.89 35.25 -10.23
C GLU A 21 28.43 34.63 -11.54
N GLU A 22 28.13 33.33 -11.54
CA GLU A 22 27.79 32.51 -12.70
C GLU A 22 26.32 32.08 -12.76
N ARG A 23 25.46 32.53 -11.81
CA ARG A 23 24.07 32.10 -11.67
C ARG A 23 23.13 33.27 -11.41
N ILE A 24 21.93 33.22 -12.01
CA ILE A 24 20.80 34.11 -11.73
C ILE A 24 19.61 33.21 -11.34
N ASP A 25 19.21 33.30 -10.07
CA ASP A 25 17.99 32.67 -9.56
C ASP A 25 16.74 33.39 -10.13
N LEU A 26 15.84 32.63 -10.73
CA LEU A 26 14.59 33.11 -11.28
C LEU A 26 13.37 32.77 -10.41
N SER A 27 13.57 32.31 -9.19
CA SER A 27 12.47 32.13 -8.23
C SER A 27 11.76 33.45 -7.89
N GLY A 28 10.49 33.35 -7.44
CA GLY A 28 9.69 34.49 -7.00
C GLY A 28 8.49 34.80 -7.89
N VAL A 29 8.08 36.04 -7.98
CA VAL A 29 6.85 36.45 -8.68
C VAL A 29 7.07 36.56 -10.17
N TRP A 30 6.19 35.90 -10.94
CA TRP A 30 6.13 35.98 -12.41
C TRP A 30 4.78 36.60 -12.83
N GLN A 31 4.73 37.29 -13.95
CA GLN A 31 3.48 37.57 -14.65
C GLN A 31 2.91 36.29 -15.21
N PHE A 32 1.59 36.17 -15.21
CA PHE A 32 0.90 34.88 -15.47
C PHE A 32 -0.38 35.07 -16.29
N ALA A 33 -0.66 34.11 -17.18
CA ALA A 33 -1.94 34.00 -17.89
C ALA A 33 -2.29 32.55 -18.20
N LEU A 34 -3.55 32.15 -17.96
CA LEU A 34 -4.13 30.92 -18.46
C LEU A 34 -4.55 31.09 -19.92
N ASP A 35 -4.07 30.22 -20.80
CA ASP A 35 -4.38 30.29 -22.23
C ASP A 35 -5.40 29.20 -22.63
N ARG A 36 -6.65 29.42 -22.24
CA ARG A 36 -7.73 28.45 -22.42
C ARG A 36 -8.09 28.19 -23.90
N GLU A 37 -7.85 29.16 -24.78
CA GLU A 37 -8.21 29.12 -26.17
C GLU A 37 -6.99 28.95 -27.11
N GLY A 38 -5.78 28.93 -26.57
CA GLY A 38 -4.55 28.84 -27.35
C GLY A 38 -4.23 30.11 -28.15
N LEU A 39 -4.70 31.27 -27.66
CA LEU A 39 -4.61 32.54 -28.37
C LEU A 39 -3.58 33.50 -27.76
N VAL A 40 -3.13 33.28 -26.52
CA VAL A 40 -2.16 34.14 -25.83
C VAL A 40 -0.79 34.05 -26.52
N LYS A 41 -0.17 35.20 -26.72
CA LYS A 41 1.18 35.33 -27.32
C LYS A 41 2.20 35.79 -26.27
N PRO A 42 3.47 35.52 -26.48
CA PRO A 42 4.54 35.88 -25.51
C PRO A 42 4.52 37.35 -25.10
N GLY A 43 4.22 38.30 -26.03
CA GLY A 43 4.20 39.74 -25.80
C GLY A 43 2.88 40.31 -25.30
N ASP A 44 1.82 39.49 -25.14
CA ASP A 44 0.52 39.99 -24.68
C ASP A 44 0.55 40.45 -23.22
N ALA A 45 -0.29 41.41 -22.85
CA ALA A 45 -0.38 41.84 -21.47
C ALA A 45 -0.92 40.72 -20.57
N MET A 46 -0.19 40.37 -19.52
CA MET A 46 -0.58 39.45 -18.48
C MET A 46 -0.92 40.20 -17.21
N SER A 47 -2.18 40.14 -16.78
CA SER A 47 -2.69 40.91 -15.62
C SER A 47 -2.61 40.16 -14.30
N ASP A 48 -2.35 38.85 -14.35
CA ASP A 48 -2.24 38.02 -13.15
C ASP A 48 -0.78 37.74 -12.83
N THR A 49 -0.55 37.18 -11.63
CA THR A 49 0.79 36.79 -11.16
C THR A 49 0.74 35.44 -10.50
N ILE A 50 1.90 34.75 -10.53
CA ILE A 50 2.11 33.44 -9.89
C ILE A 50 3.47 33.42 -9.22
N VAL A 51 3.62 32.63 -8.16
CA VAL A 51 4.91 32.41 -7.49
C VAL A 51 5.51 31.12 -8.00
N LEU A 52 6.74 31.18 -8.49
CA LEU A 52 7.53 30.02 -8.93
C LEU A 52 8.82 29.93 -8.06
N PRO A 53 9.33 28.71 -7.79
CA PRO A 53 8.77 27.40 -8.13
C PRO A 53 7.39 27.17 -7.54
N GLY A 54 6.52 26.47 -8.29
CA GLY A 54 5.17 26.16 -7.86
C GLY A 54 4.27 25.79 -9.04
N THR A 55 3.03 25.50 -8.73
CA THR A 55 2.01 25.09 -9.70
C THR A 55 0.80 26.00 -9.66
N THR A 56 -0.08 25.88 -10.66
CA THR A 56 -1.40 26.53 -10.63
C THR A 56 -2.17 26.17 -9.37
N ASP A 57 -2.12 24.90 -8.94
CA ASP A 57 -2.81 24.40 -7.74
C ASP A 57 -2.31 25.06 -6.46
N THR A 58 -0.99 25.09 -6.26
CA THR A 58 -0.38 25.72 -5.06
C THR A 58 -0.60 27.23 -5.00
N ASN A 59 -0.78 27.86 -6.15
CA ASN A 59 -1.09 29.29 -6.26
C ASN A 59 -2.60 29.57 -6.35
N ARG A 60 -3.47 28.56 -6.23
CA ARG A 60 -4.94 28.66 -6.32
C ARG A 60 -5.41 29.31 -7.63
N LYS A 61 -4.74 28.96 -8.74
CA LYS A 61 -5.09 29.36 -10.11
C LYS A 61 -5.88 28.26 -10.81
N GLY A 62 -6.66 28.63 -11.82
CA GLY A 62 -7.49 27.71 -12.57
C GLY A 62 -8.96 27.75 -12.14
N ASP A 63 -9.67 26.68 -12.41
CA ASP A 63 -11.09 26.57 -12.09
C ASP A 63 -11.29 25.99 -10.69
N ALA A 64 -12.13 26.64 -9.90
CA ALA A 64 -12.56 26.07 -8.64
C ALA A 64 -13.40 24.82 -8.90
N ILE A 65 -13.19 23.77 -8.10
CA ILE A 65 -13.90 22.50 -8.24
C ILE A 65 -15.43 22.70 -8.12
N ALA A 66 -16.15 22.30 -9.17
CA ALA A 66 -17.62 22.41 -9.21
C ALA A 66 -18.32 21.13 -8.70
N TRP A 67 -17.67 19.97 -8.90
CA TRP A 67 -18.20 18.67 -8.50
C TRP A 67 -17.30 18.03 -7.41
N LYS A 68 -17.91 17.68 -6.28
CA LYS A 68 -17.24 17.12 -5.11
C LYS A 68 -17.64 15.66 -4.83
N GLY A 69 -18.05 14.97 -5.86
CA GLY A 69 -18.53 13.58 -5.78
C GLY A 69 -17.46 12.52 -6.06
N GLU A 70 -16.19 12.91 -6.19
CA GLU A 70 -15.10 11.98 -6.46
C GLU A 70 -14.83 11.07 -5.27
N THR A 71 -14.77 9.75 -5.51
CA THR A 71 -14.55 8.74 -4.48
C THR A 71 -13.35 7.83 -4.76
N THR A 72 -12.69 8.01 -5.92
CA THR A 72 -11.59 7.12 -6.34
C THR A 72 -10.20 7.72 -6.13
N HIS A 73 -10.12 9.02 -5.89
CA HIS A 73 -8.86 9.73 -5.66
C HIS A 73 -9.09 11.05 -4.91
N LEU A 74 -8.00 11.68 -4.48
CA LEU A 74 -8.02 13.04 -3.95
C LEU A 74 -8.46 14.02 -5.04
N SER A 75 -8.91 15.21 -4.66
CA SER A 75 -9.34 16.24 -5.59
C SER A 75 -8.49 17.50 -5.47
N ARG A 76 -8.33 18.22 -6.58
CA ARG A 76 -7.77 19.57 -6.59
C ARG A 76 -8.88 20.59 -6.40
N PRO A 77 -8.87 21.40 -5.31
CA PRO A 77 -9.81 22.52 -5.15
C PRO A 77 -9.76 23.53 -6.28
N TYR A 78 -8.59 23.70 -6.87
CA TYR A 78 -8.37 24.48 -8.09
C TYR A 78 -7.62 23.63 -9.11
N SER A 79 -8.10 23.58 -10.33
CA SER A 79 -7.46 22.77 -11.38
C SER A 79 -7.37 23.53 -12.69
N TYR A 80 -6.33 23.24 -13.46
CA TYR A 80 -6.17 23.76 -14.80
C TYR A 80 -5.50 22.71 -15.71
N LYS A 81 -6.06 22.55 -16.89
CA LYS A 81 -5.52 21.70 -17.94
C LYS A 81 -5.43 22.48 -19.24
N GLY A 82 -4.23 22.58 -19.79
CA GLY A 82 -3.95 23.33 -21.02
C GLY A 82 -2.70 24.22 -20.90
N ARG A 83 -2.61 25.20 -21.75
CA ARG A 83 -1.47 26.11 -21.83
C ARG A 83 -1.56 27.19 -20.78
N ALA A 84 -0.43 27.45 -20.10
CA ALA A 84 -0.26 28.57 -19.19
C ALA A 84 1.04 29.31 -19.53
N TRP A 85 0.99 30.63 -19.43
CA TRP A 85 2.13 31.49 -19.73
C TRP A 85 2.70 32.12 -18.47
N TYR A 86 4.02 32.10 -18.38
CA TYR A 86 4.84 32.64 -17.30
C TYR A 86 5.82 33.62 -17.89
N ARG A 87 5.85 34.87 -17.44
CA ARG A 87 6.70 35.90 -18.01
C ARG A 87 7.42 36.69 -16.94
N ARG A 88 8.70 37.02 -17.20
CA ARG A 88 9.54 37.82 -16.30
C ARG A 88 10.56 38.59 -17.07
N THR A 89 10.85 39.84 -16.65
CA THR A 89 12.01 40.60 -17.10
C THR A 89 13.26 40.09 -16.39
N VAL A 90 14.31 39.82 -17.16
CA VAL A 90 15.62 39.37 -16.70
C VAL A 90 16.70 40.34 -17.14
N THR A 91 17.73 40.53 -16.33
CA THR A 91 18.88 41.37 -16.67
C THR A 91 20.13 40.53 -16.73
N ILE A 92 20.71 40.40 -17.91
CA ILE A 92 21.97 39.70 -18.14
C ILE A 92 23.13 40.65 -17.83
N PRO A 93 24.02 40.27 -16.90
CA PRO A 93 25.15 41.15 -16.53
C PRO A 93 26.17 41.34 -17.66
N GLU A 94 26.81 42.48 -17.72
CA GLU A 94 27.89 42.77 -18.69
C GLU A 94 29.07 41.77 -18.62
N LYS A 95 29.32 41.20 -17.42
CA LYS A 95 30.33 40.16 -17.20
C LYS A 95 30.07 38.86 -17.89
N TRP A 96 28.82 38.60 -18.34
CA TRP A 96 28.44 37.41 -19.11
C TRP A 96 28.62 37.64 -20.63
N ALA A 97 29.22 38.73 -21.07
CA ALA A 97 29.52 39.00 -22.47
C ALA A 97 30.44 37.94 -23.04
N GLY A 98 29.93 37.15 -23.98
CA GLY A 98 30.67 36.05 -24.63
C GLY A 98 30.65 34.73 -23.89
N GLU A 99 30.01 34.67 -22.72
CA GLU A 99 29.75 33.40 -22.04
C GLU A 99 28.50 32.69 -22.61
N ASN A 100 28.41 31.38 -22.41
CA ASN A 100 27.17 30.68 -22.69
C ASN A 100 26.09 31.09 -21.65
N VAL A 101 24.81 30.98 -22.01
CA VAL A 101 23.69 31.22 -21.09
C VAL A 101 22.70 30.08 -21.26
N TYR A 102 22.52 29.32 -20.17
CA TYR A 102 21.62 28.19 -20.11
C TYR A 102 20.45 28.49 -19.15
N LEU A 103 19.22 28.18 -19.56
CA LEU A 103 18.05 28.14 -18.68
C LEU A 103 17.82 26.69 -18.22
N THR A 104 17.72 26.49 -16.91
CA THR A 104 17.28 25.23 -16.32
C THR A 104 15.89 25.39 -15.70
N LEU A 105 14.97 24.49 -16.08
CA LEU A 105 13.68 24.23 -15.43
C LEU A 105 13.78 22.82 -14.85
N GLU A 106 13.95 22.70 -13.54
CA GLU A 106 14.30 21.40 -12.94
C GLU A 106 13.23 20.35 -13.16
N ARG A 107 11.94 20.71 -13.00
CA ARG A 107 10.82 19.82 -13.34
C ARG A 107 9.61 20.63 -13.81
N THR A 108 9.10 20.27 -14.98
CA THR A 108 7.88 20.86 -15.55
C THR A 108 7.20 19.88 -16.52
N LYS A 109 6.05 20.27 -17.08
CA LYS A 109 5.36 19.62 -18.17
C LYS A 109 5.93 20.11 -19.52
N PRO A 110 5.47 19.62 -20.68
CA PRO A 110 5.91 20.15 -21.98
C PRO A 110 5.94 21.67 -22.02
N SER A 111 7.05 22.25 -22.48
CA SER A 111 7.24 23.69 -22.44
C SER A 111 7.84 24.28 -23.71
N GLU A 112 7.59 25.54 -23.92
CA GLU A 112 8.22 26.40 -24.94
C GLU A 112 8.81 27.63 -24.27
N VAL A 113 10.02 28.02 -24.66
CA VAL A 113 10.76 29.16 -24.10
C VAL A 113 10.93 30.22 -25.16
N TYR A 114 10.63 31.46 -24.79
CA TYR A 114 10.70 32.64 -25.66
C TYR A 114 11.57 33.71 -25.00
N VAL A 115 12.42 34.36 -25.82
CA VAL A 115 13.19 35.54 -25.41
C VAL A 115 12.79 36.71 -26.34
N ASP A 116 12.41 37.83 -25.75
CA ASP A 116 11.95 39.04 -26.46
C ASP A 116 10.88 38.76 -27.52
N GLY A 117 9.97 37.79 -27.20
CA GLY A 117 8.88 37.35 -28.07
C GLY A 117 9.24 36.30 -29.15
N VAL A 118 10.49 35.90 -29.23
CA VAL A 118 10.99 34.92 -30.21
C VAL A 118 11.12 33.55 -29.56
N LEU A 119 10.55 32.49 -30.17
CA LEU A 119 10.71 31.10 -29.72
C LEU A 119 12.19 30.69 -29.83
N VAL A 120 12.78 30.26 -28.74
CA VAL A 120 14.20 29.85 -28.67
C VAL A 120 14.39 28.35 -28.36
N GLY A 121 13.37 27.70 -27.86
CA GLY A 121 13.44 26.26 -27.63
C GLY A 121 12.11 25.67 -27.14
N SER A 122 11.98 24.33 -27.26
CA SER A 122 10.86 23.55 -26.72
C SER A 122 11.39 22.24 -26.16
N ALA A 123 10.70 21.69 -25.15
CA ALA A 123 11.01 20.40 -24.54
C ALA A 123 9.73 19.69 -24.07
N ASN A 124 9.74 18.35 -24.07
CA ASN A 124 8.62 17.54 -23.60
C ASN A 124 9.03 16.39 -22.66
N ASN A 125 10.31 16.34 -22.26
CA ASN A 125 10.74 15.42 -21.20
C ASN A 125 10.10 15.81 -19.86
N ILE A 126 9.63 14.80 -19.11
CA ILE A 126 8.89 15.00 -17.85
C ILE A 126 9.61 14.39 -16.64
N SER A 127 10.64 13.57 -16.89
CA SER A 127 11.36 12.82 -15.85
C SER A 127 12.67 13.49 -15.41
N THR A 128 13.16 14.47 -16.19
CA THR A 128 14.47 15.10 -15.98
C THR A 128 14.35 16.61 -16.17
N PRO A 129 15.35 17.42 -15.71
CA PRO A 129 15.38 18.84 -15.97
C PRO A 129 15.31 19.18 -17.48
N GLN A 130 14.53 20.20 -17.80
CA GLN A 130 14.55 20.79 -19.15
C GLN A 130 15.60 21.90 -19.17
N ARG A 131 16.56 21.81 -20.12
CA ARG A 131 17.66 22.76 -20.27
C ARG A 131 17.67 23.36 -21.66
N PHE A 132 17.79 24.67 -21.74
CA PHE A 132 17.76 25.42 -22.98
C PHE A 132 19.03 26.27 -23.12
N ASP A 133 19.71 26.14 -24.24
CA ASP A 133 20.82 27.04 -24.60
C ASP A 133 20.26 28.35 -25.17
N LEU A 134 20.35 29.40 -24.37
CA LEU A 134 19.87 30.74 -24.70
C LEU A 134 21.01 31.71 -25.10
N THR A 135 22.24 31.22 -25.30
CA THR A 135 23.45 32.02 -25.59
C THR A 135 23.27 33.02 -26.72
N ALA A 136 22.62 32.60 -27.79
CA ALA A 136 22.39 33.48 -28.95
C ALA A 136 21.29 34.54 -28.70
N ALA A 137 20.40 34.29 -27.76
CA ALA A 137 19.23 35.16 -27.48
C ALA A 137 19.44 36.10 -26.32
N LEU A 138 20.19 35.68 -25.28
CA LEU A 138 20.41 36.46 -24.06
C LEU A 138 21.82 37.12 -24.04
N THR A 139 21.95 38.26 -24.69
CA THR A 139 23.15 39.12 -24.59
C THR A 139 23.11 40.00 -23.35
N PRO A 140 24.23 40.63 -22.89
CA PRO A 140 24.17 41.59 -21.78
C PRO A 140 23.11 42.67 -22.00
N GLY A 141 22.24 42.88 -21.00
CA GLY A 141 21.13 43.81 -21.11
C GLY A 141 19.85 43.31 -20.47
N VAL A 142 18.75 44.02 -20.74
CA VAL A 142 17.42 43.69 -20.22
C VAL A 142 16.63 42.94 -21.28
N HIS A 143 16.12 41.77 -20.93
CA HIS A 143 15.35 40.91 -21.81
C HIS A 143 14.01 40.49 -21.18
N GLU A 144 13.04 40.17 -22.00
CA GLU A 144 11.79 39.54 -21.57
C GLU A 144 11.90 38.01 -21.81
N LEU A 145 11.86 37.25 -20.72
CA LEU A 145 11.78 35.79 -20.75
C LEU A 145 10.32 35.36 -20.56
N ALA A 146 9.76 34.60 -21.51
CA ALA A 146 8.44 34.01 -21.39
C ALA A 146 8.53 32.49 -21.57
N ILE A 147 7.80 31.75 -20.75
CA ILE A 147 7.71 30.29 -20.76
C ILE A 147 6.24 29.92 -20.90
N MET A 148 5.93 29.09 -21.89
CA MET A 148 4.62 28.43 -21.99
C MET A 148 4.75 27.00 -21.49
N VAL A 149 3.86 26.58 -20.60
CA VAL A 149 3.77 25.19 -20.11
C VAL A 149 2.41 24.63 -20.48
N ASP A 150 2.39 23.44 -21.07
CA ASP A 150 1.15 22.75 -21.46
C ASP A 150 1.03 21.37 -20.77
N ASN A 151 0.14 21.24 -19.80
CA ASN A 151 -0.17 19.97 -19.15
C ASN A 151 -1.35 19.23 -19.82
N GLY A 152 -1.85 19.73 -20.94
CA GLY A 152 -2.96 19.13 -21.72
C GLY A 152 -2.50 18.40 -22.97
N SER A 153 -1.26 18.64 -23.45
CA SER A 153 -0.72 18.02 -24.65
C SER A 153 0.81 17.94 -24.60
N GLY A 154 1.44 17.47 -25.69
CA GLY A 154 2.90 17.43 -25.85
C GLY A 154 3.57 16.14 -25.40
N VAL A 155 2.86 15.22 -24.76
CA VAL A 155 3.28 13.83 -24.51
C VAL A 155 2.29 12.84 -25.16
N PRO A 156 2.69 11.58 -25.43
CA PRO A 156 1.75 10.54 -25.87
C PRO A 156 0.60 10.36 -24.87
N TRP A 157 -0.61 10.13 -25.39
CA TRP A 157 -1.81 10.03 -24.56
C TRP A 157 -1.72 8.89 -23.52
N GLN A 158 -0.98 7.81 -23.84
CA GLN A 158 -0.77 6.69 -22.93
C GLN A 158 0.00 7.11 -21.67
N VAL A 159 1.02 7.97 -21.84
CA VAL A 159 1.79 8.53 -20.71
C VAL A 159 0.89 9.43 -19.86
N TYR A 160 0.11 10.27 -20.52
CA TYR A 160 -0.84 11.17 -19.92
C TYR A 160 -1.92 10.45 -19.11
N ASP A 161 -2.41 9.30 -19.59
CA ASP A 161 -3.49 8.53 -18.97
C ASP A 161 -3.01 7.63 -17.81
N SER A 162 -1.78 7.10 -17.90
CA SER A 162 -1.34 6.01 -17.03
C SER A 162 -0.13 6.30 -16.14
N SER A 163 0.76 7.22 -16.51
CA SER A 163 1.96 7.49 -15.70
C SER A 163 1.62 8.17 -14.37
N HIS A 164 2.13 7.66 -13.27
CA HIS A 164 1.97 8.29 -11.95
C HIS A 164 2.63 9.68 -11.85
N ALA A 165 3.48 10.06 -12.79
CA ALA A 165 3.99 11.43 -12.90
C ALA A 165 3.04 12.40 -13.62
N TYR A 166 1.94 11.89 -14.21
CA TYR A 166 1.10 12.71 -15.08
C TYR A 166 -0.42 12.47 -14.95
N THR A 167 -0.86 11.30 -14.47
CA THR A 167 -2.28 10.93 -14.49
C THR A 167 -3.13 11.70 -13.49
N GLU A 168 -4.41 11.91 -13.84
CA GLU A 168 -5.39 12.47 -12.92
C GLU A 168 -5.76 11.50 -11.79
N ASN A 169 -5.52 10.20 -11.95
CA ASN A 169 -5.78 9.21 -10.90
C ASN A 169 -4.89 9.43 -9.67
N THR A 170 -3.66 9.90 -9.85
CA THR A 170 -2.74 10.27 -8.76
C THR A 170 -2.68 11.76 -8.49
N GLN A 171 -3.48 12.55 -9.22
CA GLN A 171 -3.50 14.01 -9.11
C GLN A 171 -2.13 14.66 -9.42
N THR A 172 -1.39 14.11 -10.37
CA THR A 172 -0.05 14.59 -10.75
C THR A 172 -0.02 15.41 -12.05
N ASN A 173 -1.19 15.61 -12.67
CA ASN A 173 -1.31 16.48 -13.85
C ASN A 173 -1.48 17.96 -13.46
N TRP A 174 -0.46 18.52 -12.83
CA TRP A 174 -0.38 19.94 -12.49
C TRP A 174 0.22 20.76 -13.67
N ASN A 175 -0.02 22.09 -13.70
CA ASN A 175 0.67 23.03 -14.59
C ASN A 175 1.55 23.95 -13.74
N GLY A 176 2.80 24.13 -14.13
CA GLY A 176 3.76 24.95 -13.39
C GLY A 176 5.20 24.53 -13.64
N ILE A 177 6.09 25.10 -12.84
CA ILE A 177 7.52 24.77 -12.83
C ILE A 177 7.89 24.54 -11.37
N ILE A 178 8.37 23.34 -11.04
CA ILE A 178 8.74 22.95 -9.67
C ILE A 178 10.26 22.73 -9.60
N GLY A 179 10.85 22.96 -8.41
CA GLY A 179 12.28 22.89 -8.24
C GLY A 179 13.01 24.14 -8.76
N GLU A 180 14.23 23.97 -9.19
CA GLU A 180 15.09 25.08 -9.62
C GLU A 180 14.60 25.73 -10.92
N ILE A 181 14.67 27.07 -10.95
CA ILE A 181 14.53 27.87 -12.17
C ILE A 181 15.68 28.87 -12.17
N ALA A 182 16.68 28.68 -13.04
CA ALA A 182 17.88 29.52 -13.04
C ALA A 182 18.45 29.71 -14.45
N LEU A 183 19.13 30.86 -14.62
CA LEU A 183 20.08 31.06 -15.71
C LEU A 183 21.49 30.84 -15.16
N THR A 184 22.32 30.10 -15.93
CA THR A 184 23.72 29.83 -15.58
C THR A 184 24.63 29.98 -16.78
N THR A 185 25.93 30.22 -16.55
CA THR A 185 26.93 30.30 -17.62
C THR A 185 27.53 28.94 -17.99
N SER A 186 27.31 27.93 -17.13
CA SER A 186 27.70 26.55 -17.36
C SER A 186 26.58 25.59 -16.99
N LEU A 187 26.58 24.42 -17.55
CA LEU A 187 25.75 23.30 -17.09
C LEU A 187 26.41 22.63 -15.87
N PRO A 188 25.62 22.06 -14.94
CA PRO A 188 26.18 21.39 -13.79
C PRO A 188 27.12 20.24 -14.21
N GLU A 189 28.33 20.26 -13.68
CA GLU A 189 29.22 19.09 -13.78
C GLU A 189 28.78 18.00 -12.78
N LYS A 190 28.86 16.76 -13.20
CA LYS A 190 28.56 15.64 -12.34
C LYS A 190 29.75 15.33 -11.45
N GLU A 191 29.61 15.62 -10.17
CA GLU A 191 30.64 15.30 -9.19
C GLU A 191 30.64 13.80 -8.87
N ALA A 192 31.83 13.30 -8.45
CA ALA A 192 31.93 11.93 -7.95
C ALA A 192 31.23 11.79 -6.60
N ILE A 193 30.24 10.94 -6.53
CA ILE A 193 29.45 10.70 -5.33
C ILE A 193 30.13 9.63 -4.47
N PRO A 194 30.33 9.84 -3.16
CA PRO A 194 30.80 8.81 -2.25
C PRO A 194 29.86 7.60 -2.26
N VAL A 195 30.41 6.40 -2.46
CA VAL A 195 29.61 5.18 -2.50
C VAL A 195 29.31 4.70 -1.10
N HIS A 196 28.03 4.70 -0.71
CA HIS A 196 27.58 4.16 0.57
C HIS A 196 27.90 2.64 0.64
N PRO A 197 28.30 2.08 1.82
CA PRO A 197 28.61 0.65 1.98
C PRO A 197 27.56 -0.29 1.39
N ALA A 198 26.28 0.02 1.50
CA ALA A 198 25.18 -0.77 0.95
C ALA A 198 25.30 -1.02 -0.56
N PHE A 199 25.90 -0.11 -1.34
CA PHE A 199 26.00 -0.23 -2.80
C PHE A 199 27.32 -0.84 -3.26
N LYS A 200 28.20 -1.15 -2.32
CA LYS A 200 29.54 -1.65 -2.65
C LYS A 200 29.47 -3.07 -3.21
N ASP A 201 30.11 -3.28 -4.35
CA ASP A 201 30.20 -4.60 -5.01
C ASP A 201 28.81 -5.23 -5.26
N PHE A 202 27.78 -4.39 -5.56
CA PHE A 202 26.43 -4.86 -5.87
C PHE A 202 26.42 -5.69 -7.16
N HIS A 203 25.96 -6.93 -7.07
CA HIS A 203 25.87 -7.86 -8.22
C HIS A 203 24.82 -8.96 -7.97
N ILE A 204 24.62 -9.83 -8.94
CA ILE A 204 23.71 -10.99 -8.87
C ILE A 204 24.54 -12.27 -8.91
N GLU A 205 24.23 -13.20 -7.99
CA GLU A 205 24.69 -14.58 -8.04
C GLU A 205 23.47 -15.52 -7.97
N GLY A 206 23.21 -16.24 -9.08
CA GLY A 206 22.02 -17.10 -9.17
C GLY A 206 20.73 -16.30 -9.02
N GLN A 207 19.92 -16.65 -8.01
CA GLN A 207 18.63 -15.99 -7.71
C GLN A 207 18.74 -14.94 -6.58
N GLN A 208 19.96 -14.51 -6.19
CA GLN A 208 20.14 -13.58 -5.08
C GLN A 208 20.92 -12.34 -5.50
N PHE A 209 20.62 -11.22 -4.82
CA PHE A 209 21.43 -10.01 -4.87
C PHE A 209 22.53 -10.08 -3.82
N PHE A 210 23.71 -9.54 -4.14
CA PHE A 210 24.84 -9.44 -3.26
C PHE A 210 25.34 -8.00 -3.18
N ALA A 211 25.78 -7.59 -2.00
CA ALA A 211 26.50 -6.35 -1.77
C ALA A 211 27.41 -6.53 -0.55
N GLY A 212 28.61 -5.90 -0.56
CA GLY A 212 29.56 -6.02 0.56
C GLY A 212 30.04 -7.44 0.84
N GLY A 213 29.90 -8.37 -0.12
CA GLY A 213 30.39 -9.75 -0.02
C GLY A 213 29.41 -10.75 0.62
N HIS A 214 28.15 -10.37 0.85
CA HIS A 214 27.09 -11.26 1.37
C HIS A 214 25.77 -11.03 0.65
N PRO A 215 24.81 -11.99 0.69
CA PRO A 215 23.50 -11.82 0.10
C PRO A 215 22.72 -10.72 0.83
N ILE A 216 21.97 -9.94 0.06
CA ILE A 216 21.05 -8.94 0.56
C ILE A 216 19.63 -9.29 0.16
N TYR A 217 18.65 -8.83 0.95
CA TYR A 217 17.24 -8.98 0.66
C TYR A 217 16.60 -7.61 0.48
N LEU A 218 15.94 -7.37 -0.63
CA LEU A 218 15.29 -6.09 -0.91
C LEU A 218 13.92 -6.04 -0.22
N ARG A 219 13.87 -5.32 0.91
CA ARG A 219 12.63 -5.01 1.63
C ARG A 219 12.14 -3.68 1.11
N GLY A 220 11.26 -3.73 0.13
CA GLY A 220 10.86 -2.56 -0.64
C GLY A 220 9.45 -2.11 -0.42
N ARG A 221 9.20 -0.89 -0.89
CA ARG A 221 7.87 -0.35 -1.10
C ARG A 221 7.73 0.18 -2.52
N HIS A 222 6.51 0.31 -2.99
CA HIS A 222 6.17 1.07 -4.17
C HIS A 222 5.96 2.55 -3.82
N ASP A 223 6.19 3.47 -4.75
CA ASP A 223 5.87 4.89 -4.63
C ASP A 223 4.99 5.34 -5.80
N ALA A 224 3.82 5.90 -5.48
CA ALA A 224 2.83 6.40 -6.43
C ALA A 224 2.81 7.93 -6.54
N CYS A 225 3.89 8.60 -6.17
CA CYS A 225 4.01 10.08 -6.20
C CYS A 225 2.95 10.81 -5.35
N VAL A 226 2.71 10.34 -4.11
CA VAL A 226 1.69 10.89 -3.20
C VAL A 226 2.24 12.03 -2.36
N TRP A 227 1.87 13.25 -2.70
CA TRP A 227 2.28 14.50 -2.01
C TRP A 227 1.07 15.41 -1.80
N PRO A 228 0.21 15.16 -0.77
CA PRO A 228 -1.10 15.82 -0.67
C PRO A 228 -1.03 17.34 -0.45
N LEU A 229 0.01 17.84 0.24
CA LEU A 229 0.13 19.26 0.55
C LEU A 229 0.49 20.12 -0.67
N THR A 230 1.33 19.59 -1.54
CA THR A 230 1.80 20.30 -2.73
C THR A 230 1.08 19.88 -4.02
N GLY A 231 0.54 18.66 -4.05
CA GLY A 231 0.00 18.05 -5.28
C GLY A 231 1.07 17.76 -6.33
N HIS A 232 2.34 17.84 -5.93
CA HIS A 232 3.52 17.51 -6.76
C HIS A 232 4.64 16.98 -5.88
N VAL A 233 5.56 16.24 -6.48
CA VAL A 233 6.74 15.67 -5.81
C VAL A 233 7.59 16.74 -5.14
N ALA A 234 8.17 16.40 -3.97
CA ALA A 234 9.16 17.25 -3.32
C ALA A 234 10.45 17.36 -4.15
N MET A 235 10.98 18.58 -4.28
CA MET A 235 12.18 18.88 -5.07
C MET A 235 13.41 19.16 -4.20
N ASP A 236 13.28 19.11 -2.89
CA ASP A 236 14.34 19.36 -1.92
C ASP A 236 14.83 18.08 -1.25
N VAL A 237 16.12 18.03 -0.93
CA VAL A 237 16.78 16.86 -0.34
C VAL A 237 16.28 16.54 1.06
N ASP A 238 15.89 17.55 1.86
CA ASP A 238 15.47 17.34 3.25
C ASP A 238 14.13 16.61 3.33
N SER A 239 13.21 16.89 2.42
CA SER A 239 11.95 16.12 2.28
C SER A 239 12.22 14.66 1.96
N TRP A 240 13.17 14.37 1.08
CA TRP A 240 13.56 13.00 0.72
C TRP A 240 14.38 12.31 1.82
N ARG A 241 15.22 13.03 2.57
CA ARG A 241 15.86 12.49 3.77
C ARG A 241 14.83 12.05 4.81
N HIS A 242 13.78 12.86 5.02
CA HIS A 242 12.68 12.45 5.89
C HIS A 242 11.97 11.20 5.37
N TYR A 243 11.64 11.17 4.07
CA TYR A 243 11.00 10.03 3.42
C TYR A 243 11.81 8.73 3.61
N PHE A 244 13.10 8.75 3.31
CA PHE A 244 13.96 7.57 3.45
C PHE A 244 14.23 7.20 4.90
N LYS A 245 14.32 8.17 5.80
CA LYS A 245 14.40 7.90 7.24
C LYS A 245 13.18 7.13 7.73
N VAL A 246 11.97 7.47 7.29
CA VAL A 246 10.77 6.69 7.60
C VAL A 246 10.85 5.28 7.02
N CYS A 247 11.34 5.11 5.80
CA CYS A 247 11.58 3.79 5.24
C CYS A 247 12.53 2.94 6.10
N GLU A 248 13.66 3.51 6.55
CA GLU A 248 14.63 2.85 7.43
C GLU A 248 14.04 2.51 8.80
N GLU A 249 13.25 3.42 9.39
CA GLU A 249 12.57 3.19 10.67
C GLU A 249 11.63 1.98 10.60
N TYR A 250 11.04 1.71 9.44
CA TYR A 250 10.22 0.53 9.17
C TYR A 250 10.98 -0.63 8.48
N GLY A 251 12.32 -0.60 8.53
CA GLY A 251 13.19 -1.69 8.06
C GLY A 251 13.28 -1.86 6.55
N LEU A 252 12.81 -0.91 5.76
CA LEU A 252 12.89 -0.93 4.30
C LEU A 252 14.24 -0.41 3.81
N ASN A 253 14.75 -1.00 2.73
CA ASN A 253 16.01 -0.63 2.08
C ASN A 253 15.87 -0.44 0.57
N HIS A 254 14.64 -0.44 0.05
CA HIS A 254 14.38 -0.37 -1.39
C HIS A 254 13.10 0.43 -1.68
N VAL A 255 13.12 1.25 -2.75
CA VAL A 255 11.93 1.96 -3.26
C VAL A 255 11.83 1.77 -4.78
N ARG A 256 10.66 1.31 -5.21
CA ARG A 256 10.25 1.28 -6.61
C ARG A 256 9.33 2.47 -6.91
N PHE A 257 9.65 3.23 -7.94
CA PHE A 257 8.83 4.36 -8.42
C PHE A 257 7.93 3.90 -9.56
N HIS A 258 6.66 3.65 -9.25
CA HIS A 258 5.68 3.08 -10.17
C HIS A 258 5.38 3.99 -11.35
N SER A 259 5.85 3.61 -12.56
CA SER A 259 5.66 4.37 -13.81
C SER A 259 6.09 5.85 -13.73
N TRP A 260 7.14 6.16 -12.97
CA TRP A 260 7.76 7.47 -12.91
C TRP A 260 9.21 7.44 -12.42
N CYS A 261 9.93 8.55 -12.59
CA CYS A 261 11.30 8.73 -12.11
C CYS A 261 11.35 9.95 -11.16
N PRO A 262 11.92 9.80 -9.93
CA PRO A 262 12.01 10.89 -8.97
C PRO A 262 13.03 11.97 -9.38
N PRO A 263 13.06 13.13 -8.72
CA PRO A 263 14.05 14.19 -8.96
C PRO A 263 15.43 13.84 -8.39
N GLU A 264 16.45 14.61 -8.77
CA GLU A 264 17.82 14.54 -8.24
C GLU A 264 17.88 14.48 -6.71
N ALA A 265 17.04 15.27 -6.03
CA ALA A 265 16.96 15.31 -4.57
C ALA A 265 16.69 13.93 -3.93
N ALA A 266 15.91 13.09 -4.60
CA ALA A 266 15.66 11.73 -4.13
C ALA A 266 16.91 10.84 -4.25
N PHE A 267 17.63 10.93 -5.36
CA PHE A 267 18.86 10.16 -5.56
C PHE A 267 19.94 10.57 -4.57
N VAL A 268 20.12 11.88 -4.35
CA VAL A 268 21.06 12.40 -3.34
C VAL A 268 20.75 11.86 -1.95
N ALA A 269 19.50 11.95 -1.50
CA ALA A 269 19.11 11.45 -0.20
C ALA A 269 19.22 9.91 -0.08
N ALA A 270 18.94 9.18 -1.16
CA ALA A 270 19.12 7.73 -1.20
C ALA A 270 20.58 7.30 -1.20
N ASP A 271 21.46 8.06 -1.86
CA ASP A 271 22.91 7.82 -1.82
C ASP A 271 23.46 7.97 -0.40
N GLU A 272 22.93 8.91 0.38
CA GLU A 272 23.28 9.13 1.79
C GLU A 272 22.77 8.02 2.71
N SER A 273 21.56 7.48 2.45
CA SER A 273 20.90 6.52 3.32
C SER A 273 21.16 5.05 2.96
N GLY A 274 21.71 4.75 1.77
CA GLY A 274 21.95 3.37 1.33
C GLY A 274 20.70 2.65 0.84
N ILE A 275 19.64 3.37 0.46
CA ILE A 275 18.41 2.80 -0.10
C ILE A 275 18.54 2.59 -1.60
N TYR A 276 18.20 1.37 -2.05
CA TYR A 276 18.21 1.00 -3.47
C TYR A 276 17.01 1.57 -4.20
N LEU A 277 17.22 2.29 -5.29
CA LEU A 277 16.15 2.88 -6.09
C LEU A 277 15.92 2.12 -7.39
N GLN A 278 14.63 1.94 -7.72
CA GLN A 278 14.14 1.42 -8.99
C GLN A 278 13.19 2.44 -9.64
N PRO A 279 13.69 3.45 -10.35
CA PRO A 279 12.84 4.27 -11.20
C PRO A 279 12.33 3.45 -12.40
N GLU A 280 11.22 3.92 -12.98
CA GLU A 280 10.59 3.35 -14.16
C GLU A 280 10.41 4.42 -15.24
N LEU A 281 10.32 4.00 -16.52
CA LEU A 281 9.79 4.88 -17.56
C LEU A 281 8.36 5.30 -17.20
N PRO A 282 7.92 6.50 -17.59
CA PRO A 282 6.60 7.02 -17.28
C PRO A 282 5.50 6.32 -18.12
N PHE A 283 5.38 4.99 -17.96
CA PHE A 283 4.52 4.19 -18.81
C PHE A 283 3.91 2.97 -18.11
N TRP A 284 2.64 2.74 -18.42
CA TRP A 284 1.85 1.55 -18.05
C TRP A 284 0.94 1.20 -19.22
N GLY A 285 1.18 0.09 -19.92
CA GLY A 285 0.36 -0.28 -21.08
C GLY A 285 1.03 -1.24 -22.07
N ASP A 286 0.62 -1.17 -23.34
CA ASP A 286 1.08 -2.06 -24.39
C ASP A 286 2.25 -1.45 -25.19
N VAL A 287 3.40 -2.13 -25.19
CA VAL A 287 4.55 -1.77 -26.03
C VAL A 287 4.28 -2.21 -27.47
N ASN A 288 3.85 -1.25 -28.28
CA ASN A 288 3.52 -1.47 -29.68
C ASN A 288 4.57 -0.81 -30.60
N PRO A 289 5.42 -1.58 -31.31
CA PRO A 289 6.44 -1.05 -32.19
C PRO A 289 5.91 -0.19 -33.36
N LYS A 290 4.61 -0.27 -33.66
CA LYS A 290 3.97 0.55 -34.71
C LYS A 290 3.59 1.94 -34.22
N ASP A 291 3.49 2.13 -32.90
CA ASP A 291 3.30 3.46 -32.30
C ASP A 291 4.66 4.13 -32.12
N THR A 292 5.20 4.64 -33.20
CA THR A 292 6.54 5.26 -33.20
C THR A 292 6.59 6.49 -32.29
N VAL A 293 5.51 7.25 -32.20
CA VAL A 293 5.45 8.46 -31.34
C VAL A 293 5.65 8.09 -29.87
N LEU A 294 4.97 7.05 -29.39
CA LEU A 294 5.17 6.55 -28.03
C LEU A 294 6.57 5.94 -27.86
N MET A 295 7.02 5.10 -28.80
CA MET A 295 8.31 4.44 -28.70
C MET A 295 9.48 5.43 -28.70
N ASP A 296 9.43 6.44 -29.56
CA ASP A 296 10.46 7.48 -29.62
C ASP A 296 10.47 8.34 -28.36
N PHE A 297 9.30 8.68 -27.83
CA PHE A 297 9.18 9.40 -26.56
C PHE A 297 9.76 8.61 -25.38
N LEU A 298 9.39 7.33 -25.24
CA LEU A 298 9.89 6.48 -24.14
C LEU A 298 11.40 6.25 -24.24
N MET A 299 11.94 6.09 -25.45
CA MET A 299 13.38 5.99 -25.67
C MET A 299 14.09 7.27 -25.22
N ALA A 300 13.59 8.43 -25.63
CA ALA A 300 14.17 9.73 -25.26
C ALA A 300 14.09 9.98 -23.74
N GLU A 301 12.99 9.63 -23.08
CA GLU A 301 12.85 9.72 -21.61
C GLU A 301 13.87 8.81 -20.90
N GLY A 302 13.99 7.56 -21.32
CA GLY A 302 14.96 6.64 -20.74
C GLY A 302 16.41 7.09 -20.94
N GLU A 303 16.76 7.58 -22.12
CA GLU A 303 18.08 8.17 -22.38
C GLU A 303 18.34 9.39 -21.48
N ALA A 304 17.34 10.25 -21.30
CA ALA A 304 17.46 11.41 -20.42
C ALA A 304 17.66 10.98 -18.96
N ILE A 305 16.90 9.99 -18.46
CA ILE A 305 17.06 9.41 -17.12
C ILE A 305 18.48 8.84 -16.95
N MET A 306 18.96 8.03 -17.91
CA MET A 306 20.30 7.46 -17.83
C MET A 306 21.39 8.55 -17.86
N ARG A 307 21.28 9.55 -18.73
CA ARG A 307 22.23 10.66 -18.77
C ARG A 307 22.22 11.49 -17.48
N GLU A 308 21.04 11.72 -16.91
CA GLU A 308 20.91 12.59 -15.74
C GLU A 308 21.28 11.89 -14.45
N TYR A 309 20.79 10.66 -14.21
CA TYR A 309 20.82 10.05 -12.90
C TYR A 309 21.65 8.77 -12.76
N ALA A 310 22.16 8.17 -13.87
CA ALA A 310 22.88 6.90 -13.74
C ALA A 310 24.21 6.98 -12.96
N HIS A 311 24.74 8.18 -12.70
CA HIS A 311 25.94 8.37 -11.88
C HIS A 311 25.68 8.18 -10.37
N HIS A 312 24.42 8.17 -9.93
CA HIS A 312 24.05 7.94 -8.53
C HIS A 312 24.23 6.47 -8.14
N PRO A 313 24.97 6.19 -7.02
CA PRO A 313 25.13 4.83 -6.52
C PRO A 313 23.82 4.14 -6.11
N SER A 314 22.83 4.88 -5.63
CA SER A 314 21.50 4.35 -5.24
C SER A 314 20.65 3.89 -6.42
N PHE A 315 20.85 4.45 -7.61
CA PHE A 315 20.18 4.02 -8.84
C PHE A 315 20.77 2.68 -9.31
N ARG A 316 20.25 1.57 -8.80
CA ARG A 316 20.74 0.23 -9.13
C ARG A 316 19.87 -0.53 -10.11
N MET A 317 18.55 -0.29 -10.11
CA MET A 317 17.56 -1.09 -10.79
C MET A 317 16.73 -0.21 -11.73
N PHE A 318 16.34 -0.75 -12.89
CA PHE A 318 15.48 -0.03 -13.83
C PHE A 318 14.47 -0.95 -14.51
N ALA A 319 13.22 -0.48 -14.64
CA ALA A 319 12.18 -1.15 -15.40
C ALA A 319 11.56 -0.23 -16.46
N LEU A 320 11.08 -0.80 -17.58
CA LEU A 320 10.46 -0.03 -18.66
C LEU A 320 9.03 0.45 -18.32
N GLY A 321 8.55 0.16 -17.11
CA GLY A 321 7.24 0.59 -16.62
C GLY A 321 6.50 -0.50 -15.88
N ASN A 322 5.22 -0.22 -15.53
CA ASN A 322 4.38 -1.12 -14.76
C ASN A 322 3.54 -2.04 -15.68
N GLU A 323 3.46 -3.33 -15.31
CA GLU A 323 2.56 -4.34 -15.89
C GLU A 323 2.49 -4.30 -17.42
N LEU A 324 3.63 -4.07 -18.07
CA LEU A 324 3.69 -3.90 -19.50
C LEU A 324 3.30 -5.17 -20.25
N ARG A 325 2.73 -4.98 -21.42
CA ARG A 325 2.39 -6.01 -22.40
C ARG A 325 2.98 -5.66 -23.77
N GLY A 326 2.83 -6.53 -24.74
CA GLY A 326 3.19 -6.25 -26.13
C GLY A 326 4.54 -6.82 -26.54
N SER A 327 5.30 -6.07 -27.32
CA SER A 327 6.47 -6.59 -28.06
C SER A 327 7.69 -6.82 -27.17
N ILE A 328 7.98 -8.08 -26.85
CA ILE A 328 9.23 -8.49 -26.17
C ILE A 328 10.48 -8.01 -26.94
N PRO A 329 10.60 -8.21 -28.27
CA PRO A 329 11.77 -7.73 -29.00
C PRO A 329 11.99 -6.22 -28.86
N LYS A 330 10.92 -5.42 -28.82
CA LYS A 330 11.05 -3.97 -28.64
C LYS A 330 11.45 -3.60 -27.22
N MET A 331 10.91 -4.26 -26.21
CA MET A 331 11.34 -4.08 -24.82
C MET A 331 12.80 -4.49 -24.63
N THR A 332 13.24 -5.60 -25.23
CA THR A 332 14.65 -6.04 -25.20
C THR A 332 15.56 -5.01 -25.85
N GLU A 333 15.16 -4.46 -27.01
CA GLU A 333 15.91 -3.37 -27.67
C GLU A 333 16.11 -2.18 -26.73
N PHE A 334 15.08 -1.77 -25.99
CA PHE A 334 15.18 -0.68 -25.02
C PHE A 334 16.18 -0.99 -23.91
N ILE A 335 16.07 -2.19 -23.32
CA ILE A 335 16.98 -2.63 -22.25
C ILE A 335 18.42 -2.66 -22.74
N GLU A 336 18.69 -3.25 -23.90
CA GLU A 336 20.05 -3.32 -24.45
C GLU A 336 20.62 -1.92 -24.71
N HIS A 337 19.80 -0.98 -25.20
CA HIS A 337 20.20 0.40 -25.40
C HIS A 337 20.57 1.07 -24.06
N PHE A 338 19.73 0.99 -23.04
CA PHE A 338 19.98 1.59 -21.73
C PHE A 338 21.15 0.91 -21.00
N ARG A 339 21.30 -0.41 -21.13
CA ARG A 339 22.43 -1.16 -20.62
C ARG A 339 23.76 -0.70 -21.23
N ALA A 340 23.78 -0.36 -22.50
CA ALA A 340 24.97 0.20 -23.15
C ALA A 340 25.34 1.59 -22.59
N MET A 341 24.36 2.38 -22.15
CA MET A 341 24.59 3.69 -21.52
C MET A 341 25.00 3.58 -20.04
N ALA A 342 24.44 2.63 -19.29
CA ALA A 342 24.66 2.46 -17.85
C ALA A 342 24.84 0.96 -17.51
N PRO A 343 26.03 0.37 -17.81
CA PRO A 343 26.26 -1.06 -17.71
C PRO A 343 26.38 -1.57 -16.27
N ASP A 344 26.46 -0.70 -15.28
CA ASP A 344 26.53 -1.02 -13.86
C ASP A 344 25.14 -1.15 -13.20
N LYS A 345 24.06 -0.96 -13.96
CA LYS A 345 22.67 -1.12 -13.52
C LYS A 345 22.13 -2.49 -13.94
N ILE A 346 21.09 -2.93 -13.24
CA ILE A 346 20.34 -4.13 -13.60
C ILE A 346 18.95 -3.75 -14.13
N TYR A 347 18.45 -4.56 -15.04
CA TYR A 347 17.29 -4.22 -15.86
C TYR A 347 16.23 -5.32 -15.86
N THR A 348 14.95 -4.93 -15.90
CA THR A 348 13.83 -5.81 -16.18
C THR A 348 12.89 -5.20 -17.22
N LEU A 349 12.18 -6.04 -17.96
CA LEU A 349 11.23 -5.56 -19.00
C LEU A 349 10.10 -4.74 -18.36
N SER A 350 9.66 -5.09 -17.19
CA SER A 350 8.55 -4.42 -16.49
C SER A 350 8.46 -4.93 -15.06
N SER A 351 7.96 -4.11 -14.18
CA SER A 351 7.41 -4.62 -12.93
C SER A 351 6.11 -5.36 -13.25
N ASN A 352 6.05 -6.64 -12.88
CA ASN A 352 4.94 -7.57 -13.11
C ASN A 352 4.56 -7.75 -14.61
N TYR A 353 5.57 -7.92 -15.45
CA TYR A 353 5.41 -8.13 -16.90
C TYR A 353 4.35 -9.20 -17.21
N TYR A 354 3.34 -8.85 -18.02
CA TYR A 354 2.17 -9.69 -18.31
C TYR A 354 1.50 -10.26 -17.03
N LEU A 355 1.51 -9.53 -15.92
CA LEU A 355 1.05 -10.03 -14.62
C LEU A 355 1.71 -11.38 -14.23
N GLY A 356 2.96 -11.58 -14.64
CA GLY A 356 3.73 -12.78 -14.38
C GLY A 356 3.37 -14.02 -15.20
N TYR A 357 2.28 -14.02 -15.96
CA TYR A 357 1.81 -15.21 -16.71
C TYR A 357 2.84 -15.81 -17.67
N GLN A 358 3.66 -14.96 -18.25
CA GLN A 358 4.65 -15.37 -19.26
C GLN A 358 6.00 -15.81 -18.66
N GLY A 359 6.21 -15.63 -17.38
CA GLY A 359 7.49 -15.87 -16.71
C GLY A 359 8.63 -14.97 -17.19
N VAL A 360 9.86 -15.33 -16.82
CA VAL A 360 11.08 -14.60 -17.18
C VAL A 360 11.33 -14.62 -18.70
N LYS A 361 11.83 -13.50 -19.24
CA LYS A 361 12.17 -13.34 -20.65
C LYS A 361 13.64 -12.89 -20.83
N PRO A 362 14.24 -13.14 -22.00
CA PRO A 362 15.57 -12.65 -22.32
C PRO A 362 15.71 -11.14 -22.09
N GLY A 363 16.84 -10.73 -21.52
CA GLY A 363 17.14 -9.34 -21.18
C GLY A 363 16.79 -8.93 -19.74
N MET A 364 16.01 -9.73 -19.03
CA MET A 364 15.75 -9.50 -17.60
C MET A 364 16.92 -10.01 -16.74
N ASP A 365 17.47 -9.13 -15.90
CA ASP A 365 18.44 -9.50 -14.87
C ASP A 365 17.75 -9.92 -13.58
N PHE A 366 16.53 -9.46 -13.35
CA PHE A 366 15.65 -9.79 -12.20
C PHE A 366 14.19 -9.76 -12.63
N PHE A 367 13.29 -10.31 -11.82
CA PHE A 367 11.87 -10.39 -12.13
C PHE A 367 11.02 -9.91 -10.94
N VAL A 368 10.36 -8.76 -11.11
CA VAL A 368 9.35 -8.25 -10.16
C VAL A 368 7.99 -8.80 -10.61
N THR A 369 7.34 -9.60 -9.77
CA THR A 369 6.10 -10.28 -10.18
C THR A 369 5.24 -10.76 -9.01
N CYS A 370 3.93 -10.91 -9.24
CA CYS A 370 3.01 -11.59 -8.33
C CYS A 370 2.90 -13.10 -8.59
N ARG A 371 3.50 -13.58 -9.70
CA ARG A 371 3.58 -15.01 -10.06
C ARG A 371 4.70 -15.25 -11.07
N VAL A 372 5.20 -16.44 -11.12
CA VAL A 372 6.25 -16.86 -12.06
C VAL A 372 5.67 -17.83 -13.08
N GLY A 373 5.15 -17.31 -14.18
CA GLY A 373 4.50 -18.15 -15.19
C GLY A 373 3.20 -18.77 -14.70
N GLY A 374 2.78 -19.84 -15.36
CA GLY A 374 1.63 -20.63 -14.95
C GLY A 374 0.33 -20.26 -15.62
N GLU A 375 -0.65 -21.15 -15.47
CA GLU A 375 -1.95 -21.08 -16.11
C GLU A 375 -3.08 -20.94 -15.08
N GLY A 376 -4.03 -20.11 -15.42
CA GLY A 376 -5.36 -20.13 -14.83
C GLY A 376 -5.50 -19.58 -13.41
N TRP A 377 -6.74 -19.46 -13.03
CA TRP A 377 -7.19 -18.99 -11.74
C TRP A 377 -7.03 -20.07 -10.65
N GLY A 378 -6.56 -19.64 -9.47
CA GLY A 378 -6.41 -20.54 -8.33
C GLY A 378 -5.23 -21.51 -8.40
N ASN A 379 -4.28 -21.32 -9.31
CA ASN A 379 -3.02 -22.06 -9.32
C ASN A 379 -2.00 -21.37 -8.42
N TYR A 380 -1.98 -21.71 -7.15
CA TYR A 380 -1.13 -21.08 -6.14
C TYR A 380 0.34 -21.50 -6.22
N GLY A 381 0.68 -22.61 -6.91
CA GLY A 381 2.07 -23.08 -7.08
C GLY A 381 2.97 -22.16 -7.93
N THR A 382 2.42 -21.09 -8.51
CA THR A 382 3.19 -20.10 -9.27
C THR A 382 3.27 -18.74 -8.59
N HIS A 383 2.63 -18.58 -7.43
CA HIS A 383 2.52 -17.30 -6.74
C HIS A 383 3.82 -16.86 -6.07
N THR A 384 3.96 -15.56 -5.88
CA THR A 384 5.06 -14.91 -5.15
C THR A 384 4.55 -13.88 -4.15
N ARG A 385 3.26 -13.93 -3.80
CA ARG A 385 2.64 -13.20 -2.69
C ARG A 385 1.42 -13.97 -2.15
N GLY A 386 1.13 -13.83 -0.87
CA GLY A 386 0.03 -14.53 -0.18
C GLY A 386 -1.31 -13.83 -0.28
N SER A 387 -1.31 -12.54 -0.55
CA SER A 387 -2.51 -11.74 -0.75
C SER A 387 -3.19 -12.06 -2.08
N PHE A 388 -4.40 -11.53 -2.27
CA PHE A 388 -5.12 -11.67 -3.53
C PHE A 388 -4.25 -11.22 -4.72
N SER A 389 -4.27 -11.97 -5.80
CA SER A 389 -3.83 -11.50 -7.10
C SER A 389 -4.98 -11.63 -8.08
N PHE A 390 -4.91 -10.86 -9.17
CA PHE A 390 -5.91 -10.87 -10.24
C PHE A 390 -6.24 -12.29 -10.77
N ALA A 391 -5.30 -13.21 -10.62
CA ALA A 391 -5.41 -14.59 -11.09
C ALA A 391 -5.99 -15.56 -10.05
N ASP A 392 -6.29 -15.11 -8.87
CA ASP A 392 -6.81 -15.97 -7.81
C ASP A 392 -8.32 -16.16 -7.92
N ALA A 393 -8.85 -17.05 -7.09
CA ALA A 393 -10.28 -17.16 -6.92
C ALA A 393 -10.87 -15.83 -6.40
N ALA A 394 -12.13 -15.57 -6.74
CA ALA A 394 -12.77 -14.29 -6.48
C ALA A 394 -12.90 -13.92 -4.98
N ASP A 395 -12.70 -14.87 -4.09
CA ASP A 395 -12.81 -14.72 -2.64
C ASP A 395 -11.45 -14.60 -1.94
N GLY A 396 -10.40 -14.21 -2.64
CA GLY A 396 -9.10 -13.86 -2.06
C GLY A 396 -7.95 -14.79 -2.45
N GLY A 397 -6.75 -14.50 -1.91
CA GLY A 397 -5.51 -15.22 -2.17
C GLY A 397 -5.26 -16.42 -1.26
N MET A 398 -4.00 -16.86 -1.19
CA MET A 398 -3.59 -18.03 -0.40
C MET A 398 -3.99 -17.92 1.07
N ILE A 399 -3.83 -16.75 1.67
CA ILE A 399 -4.16 -16.50 3.08
C ILE A 399 -5.66 -16.68 3.36
N ASN A 400 -6.51 -16.42 2.38
CA ASN A 400 -7.95 -16.66 2.53
C ASN A 400 -8.35 -18.12 2.27
N HIS A 401 -7.56 -18.89 1.52
CA HIS A 401 -7.92 -20.24 1.10
C HIS A 401 -7.38 -21.34 2.01
N PHE A 402 -6.14 -21.20 2.46
CA PHE A 402 -5.49 -22.25 3.25
C PHE A 402 -5.71 -22.03 4.75
N TYR A 403 -5.77 -23.13 5.49
CA TYR A 403 -5.80 -23.09 6.94
C TYR A 403 -4.56 -22.38 7.47
N PRO A 404 -4.71 -21.40 8.41
CA PRO A 404 -3.60 -20.56 8.85
C PRO A 404 -2.43 -21.37 9.43
N ASN A 405 -1.25 -21.14 8.87
CA ASN A 405 0.00 -21.74 9.30
C ASN A 405 1.17 -20.85 8.88
N THR A 406 2.35 -21.13 9.39
CA THR A 406 3.58 -20.40 9.03
C THR A 406 4.53 -21.24 8.16
N ARG A 407 4.07 -22.34 7.53
CA ARG A 407 4.83 -23.14 6.56
C ARG A 407 4.62 -22.69 5.12
N MET A 408 3.53 -21.98 4.83
CA MET A 408 3.27 -21.46 3.47
C MET A 408 4.44 -20.58 3.00
N ASN A 409 4.91 -20.84 1.79
CA ASN A 409 5.96 -20.09 1.10
C ASN A 409 5.73 -20.12 -0.41
N PHE A 410 6.64 -19.57 -1.19
CA PHE A 410 6.57 -19.46 -2.64
C PHE A 410 7.70 -20.24 -3.36
N GLU A 411 8.30 -21.24 -2.71
CA GLU A 411 9.42 -22.00 -3.26
C GLU A 411 9.10 -22.64 -4.62
N GLU A 412 7.87 -23.22 -4.77
CA GLU A 412 7.43 -23.79 -6.02
C GLU A 412 7.42 -22.76 -7.15
N GLY A 413 6.86 -21.57 -6.90
CA GLY A 413 6.86 -20.46 -7.86
C GLY A 413 8.25 -19.95 -8.18
N CYS A 414 9.09 -19.72 -7.17
CA CYS A 414 10.46 -19.23 -7.33
C CYS A 414 11.35 -20.23 -8.11
N SER A 415 11.10 -21.53 -7.97
CA SER A 415 11.85 -22.56 -8.72
C SER A 415 11.65 -22.51 -10.24
N LEU A 416 10.67 -21.76 -10.73
CA LEU A 416 10.38 -21.61 -12.16
C LEU A 416 11.27 -20.52 -12.84
N ALA A 417 12.13 -19.85 -12.11
CA ALA A 417 13.02 -18.80 -12.62
C ALA A 417 14.48 -19.07 -12.24
N GLU A 418 15.42 -18.47 -13.01
CA GLU A 418 16.87 -18.54 -12.77
C GLU A 418 17.46 -17.16 -12.40
N VAL A 419 16.62 -16.15 -12.21
CA VAL A 419 16.99 -14.77 -11.83
C VAL A 419 16.39 -14.41 -10.48
N PRO A 420 16.90 -13.40 -9.77
CA PRO A 420 16.30 -12.90 -8.54
C PRO A 420 14.83 -12.54 -8.74
N ILE A 421 13.96 -12.99 -7.82
CA ILE A 421 12.54 -12.71 -7.80
C ILE A 421 12.24 -11.73 -6.68
N ILE A 422 11.47 -10.69 -7.00
CA ILE A 422 10.93 -9.73 -6.06
C ILE A 422 9.40 -9.81 -6.13
N SER A 423 8.75 -10.03 -5.01
CA SER A 423 7.30 -10.01 -4.90
C SER A 423 6.76 -8.62 -5.27
N HIS A 424 5.84 -8.58 -6.25
CA HIS A 424 5.28 -7.35 -6.79
C HIS A 424 4.06 -6.91 -5.98
N GLU A 425 4.07 -5.66 -5.52
CA GLU A 425 2.93 -5.03 -4.83
C GLU A 425 2.35 -5.95 -3.74
N THR A 426 3.25 -6.43 -2.89
CA THR A 426 2.96 -7.37 -1.81
C THR A 426 1.93 -6.77 -0.85
N ALA A 427 1.04 -7.60 -0.33
CA ALA A 427 0.00 -7.32 0.63
C ALA A 427 -1.23 -6.61 0.04
N GLN A 428 -1.37 -5.30 0.09
CA GLN A 428 -2.55 -4.53 -0.37
C GLN A 428 -3.83 -4.80 0.46
N PHE A 429 -3.68 -5.01 1.76
CA PHE A 429 -4.81 -5.28 2.66
C PHE A 429 -5.50 -3.98 3.07
N GLN A 430 -6.72 -3.77 2.61
CA GLN A 430 -7.47 -2.55 2.89
C GLN A 430 -7.85 -2.43 4.37
N THR A 431 -7.71 -1.21 4.91
CA THR A 431 -8.19 -0.80 6.22
C THR A 431 -9.39 0.15 6.09
N TYR A 432 -10.19 0.28 7.15
CA TYR A 432 -11.19 1.32 7.22
C TYR A 432 -10.49 2.68 7.47
N PRO A 433 -10.85 3.77 6.75
CA PRO A 433 -10.12 5.03 6.82
C PRO A 433 -10.23 5.69 8.21
N ASN A 434 -9.18 6.44 8.58
CA ASN A 434 -9.21 7.32 9.73
C ASN A 434 -9.67 8.72 9.31
N TYR A 435 -10.92 9.07 9.58
CA TYR A 435 -11.47 10.37 9.18
C TYR A 435 -10.87 11.58 9.93
N ASP A 436 -10.11 11.38 11.00
CA ASP A 436 -9.35 12.46 11.66
C ASP A 436 -8.24 13.00 10.72
N GLU A 437 -7.79 12.21 9.75
CA GLU A 437 -6.80 12.58 8.74
C GLU A 437 -7.26 13.73 7.82
N ILE A 438 -8.57 13.88 7.61
CA ILE A 438 -9.13 14.97 6.76
C ILE A 438 -8.57 16.34 7.15
N ALA A 439 -8.34 16.58 8.45
CA ALA A 439 -7.81 17.85 8.96
C ALA A 439 -6.37 18.14 8.51
N LYS A 440 -5.60 17.16 8.07
CA LYS A 440 -4.22 17.32 7.57
C LYS A 440 -4.16 17.87 6.14
N TYR A 441 -5.22 17.71 5.36
CA TYR A 441 -5.28 18.14 3.95
C TYR A 441 -5.48 19.65 3.85
N THR A 442 -4.44 20.41 4.11
CA THR A 442 -4.46 21.90 4.14
C THR A 442 -3.83 22.54 2.91
N GLY A 443 -3.36 21.72 1.97
CA GLY A 443 -2.59 22.12 0.79
C GLY A 443 -3.36 22.11 -0.53
N ALA A 444 -2.67 21.63 -1.56
CA ALA A 444 -3.16 21.62 -2.94
C ALA A 444 -4.21 20.54 -3.22
N LEU A 445 -4.19 19.41 -2.47
CA LEU A 445 -5.16 18.35 -2.61
C LEU A 445 -6.11 18.30 -1.42
N TYR A 446 -7.36 17.84 -1.68
CA TYR A 446 -8.40 17.71 -0.66
C TYR A 446 -9.14 16.37 -0.77
N PRO A 447 -9.47 15.71 0.38
CA PRO A 447 -10.03 14.37 0.40
C PRO A 447 -11.57 14.37 0.42
N TYR A 448 -12.23 14.86 -0.63
CA TYR A 448 -13.70 14.77 -0.74
C TYR A 448 -14.20 13.33 -0.69
N ASN A 449 -13.39 12.37 -1.16
CA ASN A 449 -13.67 10.94 -1.04
C ASN A 449 -13.84 10.51 0.43
N MET A 450 -12.95 10.93 1.34
CA MET A 450 -13.07 10.62 2.77
C MET A 450 -14.30 11.27 3.40
N GLU A 451 -14.64 12.50 3.01
CA GLU A 451 -15.88 13.16 3.49
C GLU A 451 -17.12 12.37 3.05
N ILE A 452 -17.15 11.91 1.78
CA ILE A 452 -18.24 11.11 1.26
C ILE A 452 -18.37 9.78 2.00
N PHE A 453 -17.26 9.10 2.26
CA PHE A 453 -17.27 7.83 2.99
C PHE A 453 -17.71 8.02 4.45
N ARG A 454 -17.28 9.10 5.11
CA ARG A 454 -17.76 9.48 6.45
C ARG A 454 -19.28 9.73 6.46
N ASP A 455 -19.77 10.50 5.50
CA ASP A 455 -21.21 10.80 5.38
C ASP A 455 -22.04 9.55 5.10
N ARG A 456 -21.51 8.60 4.32
CA ARG A 456 -22.15 7.28 4.10
C ARG A 456 -22.24 6.48 5.39
N LEU A 457 -21.18 6.44 6.18
CA LEU A 457 -21.16 5.75 7.48
C LEU A 457 -22.16 6.39 8.47
N GLU A 458 -22.24 7.73 8.49
CA GLU A 458 -23.21 8.47 9.30
C GLU A 458 -24.65 8.12 8.90
N LYS A 459 -24.96 8.11 7.59
CA LYS A 459 -26.27 7.71 7.07
C LYS A 459 -26.63 6.26 7.39
N ALA A 460 -25.62 5.38 7.48
CA ALA A 460 -25.80 4.00 7.91
C ALA A 460 -26.00 3.86 9.43
N GLY A 461 -25.93 4.96 10.20
CA GLY A 461 -26.14 4.97 11.66
C GLY A 461 -24.97 4.36 12.44
N MET A 462 -23.75 4.38 11.91
CA MET A 462 -22.56 3.77 12.50
C MET A 462 -21.39 4.75 12.68
N ALA A 463 -21.63 6.06 12.65
CA ALA A 463 -20.57 7.07 12.78
C ALA A 463 -19.78 6.94 14.10
N ASP A 464 -20.42 6.50 15.18
CA ASP A 464 -19.80 6.22 16.47
C ASP A 464 -18.78 5.08 16.46
N GLN A 465 -18.84 4.20 15.45
CA GLN A 465 -17.96 3.05 15.30
C GLN A 465 -16.74 3.32 14.37
N ALA A 466 -16.65 4.50 13.73
CA ALA A 466 -15.61 4.79 12.74
C ALA A 466 -14.18 4.47 13.24
N LYS A 467 -13.84 4.93 14.47
CA LYS A 467 -12.53 4.65 15.07
C LYS A 467 -12.32 3.17 15.40
N ALA A 468 -13.36 2.49 15.85
CA ALA A 468 -13.30 1.07 16.12
C ALA A 468 -13.11 0.25 14.83
N PHE A 469 -13.79 0.64 13.74
CA PHE A 469 -13.60 0.02 12.42
C PHE A 469 -12.19 0.21 11.90
N HIS A 470 -11.66 1.44 12.03
CA HIS A 470 -10.27 1.73 11.67
C HIS A 470 -9.29 0.85 12.46
N GLN A 471 -9.41 0.81 13.79
CA GLN A 471 -8.52 0.04 14.65
C GLN A 471 -8.65 -1.48 14.39
N ALA A 472 -9.86 -2.01 14.30
CA ALA A 472 -10.07 -3.44 14.13
C ALA A 472 -9.59 -3.93 12.75
N SER A 473 -9.95 -3.23 11.67
CA SER A 473 -9.49 -3.57 10.32
C SER A 473 -7.97 -3.38 10.17
N GLY A 474 -7.43 -2.32 10.78
CA GLY A 474 -6.00 -2.02 10.74
C GLY A 474 -5.15 -3.04 11.51
N GLN A 475 -5.58 -3.48 12.69
CA GLN A 475 -4.91 -4.53 13.45
C GLN A 475 -4.94 -5.87 12.74
N TRP A 476 -6.02 -6.18 12.01
CA TRP A 476 -6.08 -7.38 11.19
C TRP A 476 -5.18 -7.24 9.96
N SER A 477 -5.21 -6.11 9.27
CA SER A 477 -4.31 -5.82 8.14
C SER A 477 -2.83 -5.96 8.54
N LEU A 478 -2.42 -5.47 9.72
CA LEU A 478 -1.06 -5.61 10.24
C LEU A 478 -0.61 -7.09 10.32
N ARG A 479 -1.49 -7.99 10.80
CA ARG A 479 -1.20 -9.42 10.89
C ARG A 479 -1.12 -10.08 9.52
N LEU A 480 -1.94 -9.64 8.60
CA LEU A 480 -1.89 -10.08 7.20
C LEU A 480 -0.60 -9.61 6.51
N TYR A 481 -0.16 -8.38 6.75
CA TYR A 481 1.16 -7.88 6.30
C TYR A 481 2.31 -8.70 6.85
N LYS A 482 2.29 -8.98 8.16
CA LYS A 482 3.29 -9.85 8.79
C LYS A 482 3.34 -11.20 8.09
N GLN A 483 2.19 -11.83 7.88
CA GLN A 483 2.10 -13.15 7.25
C GLN A 483 2.68 -13.15 5.84
N ASP A 484 2.31 -12.14 5.02
CA ASP A 484 2.75 -12.06 3.61
C ASP A 484 4.25 -11.79 3.51
N ILE A 485 4.77 -10.82 4.29
CA ILE A 485 6.22 -10.54 4.38
C ILE A 485 7.02 -11.76 4.85
N GLU A 486 6.51 -12.48 5.86
CA GLU A 486 7.20 -13.68 6.34
C GLU A 486 7.12 -14.86 5.36
N MET A 487 6.04 -14.96 4.57
CA MET A 487 5.99 -15.92 3.45
C MET A 487 7.10 -15.64 2.44
N ASP A 488 7.35 -14.35 2.12
CA ASP A 488 8.47 -13.95 1.27
C ASP A 488 9.83 -14.30 1.92
N LEU A 489 10.02 -13.94 3.20
CA LEU A 489 11.29 -14.14 3.91
C LEU A 489 11.66 -15.62 4.11
N ARG A 490 10.67 -16.52 4.31
CA ARG A 490 10.91 -17.97 4.46
C ARG A 490 10.89 -18.73 3.13
N THR A 491 10.79 -18.02 2.02
CA THR A 491 10.85 -18.63 0.69
C THR A 491 12.31 -18.77 0.25
N PRO A 492 12.83 -19.99 0.05
CA PRO A 492 14.14 -20.17 -0.55
C PRO A 492 14.22 -19.50 -1.92
N ASN A 493 15.34 -18.84 -2.19
CA ASN A 493 15.61 -18.17 -3.47
C ASN A 493 14.70 -16.97 -3.81
N MET A 494 13.90 -16.47 -2.87
CA MET A 494 13.27 -15.16 -2.96
C MET A 494 14.30 -14.07 -2.65
N ALA A 495 14.32 -12.99 -3.42
CA ALA A 495 15.31 -11.92 -3.30
C ALA A 495 14.75 -10.61 -2.75
N GLY A 496 13.43 -10.50 -2.60
CA GLY A 496 12.81 -9.29 -2.07
C GLY A 496 11.31 -9.22 -2.26
N PHE A 497 10.74 -8.14 -1.75
CA PHE A 497 9.35 -7.74 -1.96
C PHE A 497 9.25 -6.22 -2.16
N GLN A 498 8.15 -5.77 -2.75
CA GLN A 498 7.77 -4.37 -2.91
C GLN A 498 6.33 -4.21 -2.42
N LEU A 499 6.17 -3.64 -1.22
CA LEU A 499 4.85 -3.43 -0.62
C LEU A 499 4.00 -2.44 -1.44
N LEU A 500 2.73 -2.66 -1.52
CA LEU A 500 1.71 -1.67 -1.82
C LEU A 500 0.73 -1.63 -0.63
N ASP A 501 0.94 -0.81 0.36
CA ASP A 501 2.15 -0.01 0.52
C ASP A 501 2.41 0.21 2.03
N LEU A 502 3.53 0.77 2.38
CA LEU A 502 3.76 1.25 3.76
C LEU A 502 2.86 2.45 4.08
N GLN A 503 2.58 3.29 3.09
CA GLN A 503 1.79 4.52 3.14
C GLN A 503 0.44 4.32 2.46
N ASP A 504 -0.62 4.97 2.96
CA ASP A 504 -1.88 5.05 2.24
C ASP A 504 -1.70 5.68 0.86
N TYR A 505 -2.33 5.07 -0.12
CA TYR A 505 -2.37 5.53 -1.49
C TYR A 505 -3.79 6.04 -1.83
N PRO A 506 -4.10 7.32 -1.53
CA PRO A 506 -5.45 7.87 -1.74
C PRO A 506 -5.77 8.20 -3.20
N GLY A 507 -4.88 7.86 -4.13
CA GLY A 507 -5.11 7.83 -5.59
C GLY A 507 -5.83 6.56 -6.02
N GLN A 508 -5.98 6.34 -7.30
CA GLN A 508 -6.48 5.13 -8.00
C GLN A 508 -7.39 4.20 -7.15
N GLY A 509 -8.58 4.70 -6.75
CA GLY A 509 -9.57 3.95 -6.00
C GLY A 509 -9.54 4.12 -4.49
N SER A 510 -8.80 5.08 -3.98
CA SER A 510 -8.70 5.37 -2.54
C SER A 510 -8.19 4.18 -1.73
N ALA A 511 -6.99 3.70 -2.07
CA ALA A 511 -6.36 2.56 -1.42
C ALA A 511 -5.84 2.91 -0.02
N TYR A 512 -6.63 2.68 1.00
CA TYR A 512 -6.25 2.83 2.41
C TYR A 512 -5.59 1.53 2.90
N VAL A 513 -4.41 1.25 2.39
CA VAL A 513 -3.68 -0.01 2.63
C VAL A 513 -2.43 0.17 3.51
N GLY A 514 -1.97 1.41 3.71
CA GLY A 514 -0.77 1.70 4.47
C GLY A 514 -0.92 1.45 5.97
N ILE A 515 0.20 1.19 6.62
CA ILE A 515 0.35 1.26 8.08
C ILE A 515 0.52 2.73 8.50
N LEU A 516 1.04 3.55 7.57
CA LEU A 516 1.11 5.00 7.66
C LEU A 516 0.03 5.65 6.81
N ASP A 517 -0.35 6.87 7.17
CA ASP A 517 -1.29 7.67 6.39
C ASP A 517 -0.63 8.30 5.15
N ALA A 518 -1.37 9.07 4.37
CA ALA A 518 -0.88 9.71 3.15
C ALA A 518 0.24 10.76 3.37
N PHE A 519 0.53 11.10 4.62
CA PHE A 519 1.57 12.06 5.04
C PHE A 519 2.80 11.37 5.64
N LEU A 520 2.88 10.04 5.61
CA LEU A 520 3.89 9.21 6.29
C LEU A 520 3.81 9.27 7.83
N ASP A 521 2.70 9.72 8.39
CA ASP A 521 2.48 9.70 9.82
C ASP A 521 1.83 8.38 10.26
N THR A 522 2.11 7.96 11.51
CA THR A 522 1.52 6.74 12.04
C THR A 522 -0.01 6.81 12.15
N LYS A 523 -0.69 5.75 11.74
CA LYS A 523 -2.13 5.54 11.96
C LYS A 523 -2.43 4.97 13.36
N GLY A 524 -1.41 4.76 14.21
CA GLY A 524 -1.53 4.19 15.55
C GLY A 524 -1.87 2.70 15.55
N LEU A 525 -1.53 1.97 14.49
CA LEU A 525 -1.80 0.54 14.35
C LEU A 525 -0.66 -0.31 14.91
N CYS A 526 0.58 0.13 14.77
CA CYS A 526 1.77 -0.47 15.37
C CYS A 526 2.87 0.59 15.55
N THR A 527 3.91 0.24 16.31
CA THR A 527 5.17 0.99 16.33
C THR A 527 6.10 0.49 15.24
N SER A 528 7.12 1.26 14.90
CA SER A 528 8.15 0.82 13.97
C SER A 528 8.95 -0.38 14.52
N GLU A 529 9.13 -0.47 15.84
CA GLU A 529 9.78 -1.61 16.49
C GLU A 529 8.97 -2.90 16.32
N GLU A 530 7.64 -2.85 16.49
CA GLU A 530 6.76 -4.00 16.26
C GLU A 530 6.81 -4.44 14.77
N TRP A 531 6.78 -3.49 13.85
CA TRP A 531 6.89 -3.78 12.42
C TRP A 531 8.25 -4.40 12.06
N ARG A 532 9.33 -3.90 12.62
CA ARG A 532 10.67 -4.44 12.42
C ARG A 532 10.84 -5.86 12.96
N GLY A 533 9.97 -6.34 13.82
CA GLY A 533 9.94 -7.73 14.26
C GLY A 533 9.84 -8.73 13.11
N PHE A 534 9.23 -8.36 12.00
CA PHE A 534 9.11 -9.19 10.78
C PHE A 534 9.61 -8.48 9.49
N CYS A 535 10.13 -7.26 9.59
CA CYS A 535 10.66 -6.49 8.46
C CYS A 535 11.99 -5.83 8.84
N ALA A 536 13.05 -6.63 8.97
CA ALA A 536 14.38 -6.20 9.37
C ALA A 536 15.45 -6.99 8.62
N PRO A 537 16.74 -6.59 8.70
CA PRO A 537 17.85 -7.37 8.11
C PRO A 537 18.00 -8.78 8.70
N VAL A 538 17.61 -8.96 9.96
CA VAL A 538 17.64 -10.26 10.65
C VAL A 538 16.28 -10.51 11.27
N VAL A 539 15.57 -11.55 10.83
CA VAL A 539 14.23 -11.90 11.31
C VAL A 539 14.20 -13.38 11.71
N PRO A 540 13.96 -13.72 12.98
CA PRO A 540 13.67 -15.08 13.38
C PRO A 540 12.22 -15.44 12.98
N LEU A 541 12.03 -16.61 12.39
CA LEU A 541 10.77 -17.10 11.82
C LEU A 541 10.32 -18.37 12.53
N LEU A 542 9.07 -18.39 12.98
CA LEU A 542 8.40 -19.59 13.46
C LEU A 542 7.83 -20.36 12.27
N ILE A 543 8.11 -21.66 12.17
CA ILE A 543 7.58 -22.52 11.11
C ILE A 543 6.73 -23.61 11.74
N ALA A 544 5.44 -23.34 11.89
CA ALA A 544 4.44 -24.18 12.56
C ALA A 544 3.27 -24.52 11.62
N ASP A 545 2.66 -25.68 11.85
CA ASP A 545 1.54 -26.17 11.03
C ASP A 545 0.21 -25.44 11.32
N LYS A 546 0.11 -24.74 12.45
CA LYS A 546 -1.11 -24.05 12.90
C LYS A 546 -0.82 -23.08 14.04
N PHE A 547 -1.78 -22.25 14.36
CA PHE A 547 -1.76 -21.33 15.52
C PHE A 547 -2.63 -21.83 16.70
N CYS A 548 -3.58 -22.73 16.46
CA CYS A 548 -4.55 -23.20 17.45
C CYS A 548 -4.31 -24.67 17.79
N TYR A 549 -4.17 -24.96 19.07
CA TYR A 549 -3.82 -26.28 19.60
C TYR A 549 -4.80 -26.70 20.69
N THR A 550 -4.88 -28.00 20.95
CA THR A 550 -5.45 -28.51 22.19
C THR A 550 -4.36 -28.71 23.26
N ASN A 551 -4.74 -28.75 24.53
CA ASN A 551 -3.79 -28.97 25.60
C ASN A 551 -3.25 -30.41 25.70
N GLU A 552 -3.75 -31.36 24.91
CA GLU A 552 -3.18 -32.71 24.79
C GLU A 552 -2.06 -32.77 23.73
N GLU A 553 -1.83 -31.68 22.99
CA GLU A 553 -0.80 -31.58 21.94
C GLU A 553 0.53 -31.02 22.48
N VAL A 554 1.55 -31.17 21.64
CA VAL A 554 2.85 -30.49 21.76
C VAL A 554 2.91 -29.48 20.61
N LEU A 555 3.23 -28.22 20.91
CA LEU A 555 3.59 -27.27 19.88
C LEU A 555 4.95 -27.70 19.32
N HIS A 556 4.93 -28.25 18.11
CA HIS A 556 6.12 -28.60 17.35
C HIS A 556 6.30 -27.56 16.24
N ALA A 557 7.48 -26.94 16.18
CA ALA A 557 7.78 -25.92 15.19
C ALA A 557 9.28 -25.91 14.87
N ASP A 558 9.62 -25.70 13.60
CA ASP A 558 10.98 -25.37 13.22
C ASP A 558 11.21 -23.86 13.46
N VAL A 559 12.45 -23.48 13.74
CA VAL A 559 12.87 -22.08 13.83
C VAL A 559 13.86 -21.81 12.71
N GLN A 560 13.51 -20.87 11.85
CA GLN A 560 14.41 -20.38 10.81
C GLN A 560 14.83 -18.94 11.12
N ILE A 561 15.88 -18.45 10.48
CA ILE A 561 16.31 -17.06 10.54
C ILE A 561 16.56 -16.56 9.13
N ALA A 562 15.87 -15.52 8.72
CA ALA A 562 16.24 -14.74 7.54
C ALA A 562 17.38 -13.80 7.95
N ASN A 563 18.65 -14.18 7.66
CA ASN A 563 19.84 -13.40 7.98
C ASN A 563 20.42 -12.73 6.74
N TYR A 564 20.00 -11.49 6.52
CA TYR A 564 20.51 -10.60 5.48
C TYR A 564 21.19 -9.37 6.11
N GLY A 565 21.67 -9.53 7.37
CA GLY A 565 22.48 -8.56 8.06
C GLY A 565 23.97 -8.66 7.67
N GLU A 566 24.80 -7.84 8.27
CA GLU A 566 26.25 -7.76 7.96
C GLU A 566 27.08 -8.80 8.71
N GLU A 567 26.52 -9.44 9.77
CA GLU A 567 27.25 -10.32 10.67
C GLU A 567 26.81 -11.78 10.57
N SER A 568 27.77 -12.70 10.68
CA SER A 568 27.48 -14.11 10.91
C SER A 568 26.82 -14.33 12.28
N LEU A 569 25.81 -15.18 12.30
CA LEU A 569 25.07 -15.53 13.52
C LEU A 569 25.56 -16.81 14.18
N LYS A 570 26.61 -17.46 13.65
CA LYS A 570 27.16 -18.73 14.21
C LYS A 570 27.50 -18.61 15.69
N GLY A 571 26.92 -19.51 16.48
CA GLY A 571 27.16 -19.58 17.93
C GLY A 571 26.35 -18.56 18.75
N LYS A 572 25.67 -17.59 18.12
CA LYS A 572 24.68 -16.76 18.79
C LYS A 572 23.45 -17.58 19.14
N THR A 573 22.62 -17.10 20.05
CA THR A 573 21.40 -17.79 20.49
C THR A 573 20.15 -17.13 19.94
N VAL A 574 19.14 -17.96 19.61
CA VAL A 574 17.75 -17.53 19.46
C VAL A 574 17.02 -17.87 20.75
N THR A 575 16.66 -16.87 21.51
CA THR A 575 15.83 -17.06 22.70
C THR A 575 14.36 -17.14 22.30
N TRP A 576 13.60 -17.98 23.00
CA TRP A 576 12.15 -18.08 22.82
C TRP A 576 11.43 -18.06 24.15
N SER A 577 10.18 -17.56 24.13
CA SER A 577 9.27 -17.63 25.28
C SER A 577 7.82 -17.88 24.83
N LEU A 578 7.07 -18.66 25.63
CA LEU A 578 5.64 -18.92 25.47
C LEU A 578 4.99 -18.97 26.84
N GLY A 579 4.29 -17.91 27.26
CA GLY A 579 3.81 -17.77 28.63
C GLY A 579 4.95 -17.81 29.64
N GLU A 580 4.91 -18.78 30.57
CA GLU A 580 5.98 -18.99 31.57
C GLU A 580 7.13 -19.89 31.07
N LYS A 581 6.98 -20.49 29.88
CA LYS A 581 8.00 -21.37 29.28
C LYS A 581 8.97 -20.55 28.46
N SER A 582 10.25 -20.91 28.51
CA SER A 582 11.30 -20.28 27.73
C SER A 582 12.47 -21.21 27.47
N GLY A 583 13.31 -20.85 26.53
CA GLY A 583 14.54 -21.58 26.19
C GLY A 583 15.37 -20.83 25.17
N ALA A 584 16.39 -21.50 24.66
CA ALA A 584 17.28 -20.95 23.66
C ALA A 584 17.76 -22.03 22.70
N ILE A 585 17.99 -21.64 21.45
CA ILE A 585 18.55 -22.45 20.38
C ILE A 585 19.87 -21.79 19.95
N VAL A 586 20.94 -22.58 19.76
CA VAL A 586 22.23 -22.07 19.26
C VAL A 586 22.25 -22.16 17.74
N VAL A 587 22.54 -21.07 17.05
CA VAL A 587 22.64 -21.02 15.58
C VAL A 587 23.84 -21.86 15.12
N PRO A 588 23.63 -22.88 14.26
CA PRO A 588 24.66 -23.90 13.99
C PRO A 588 25.65 -23.49 12.89
N THR A 589 25.31 -22.57 12.01
CA THR A 589 26.06 -22.23 10.80
C THR A 589 26.50 -20.77 10.74
N ASP A 590 27.51 -20.48 9.95
CA ASP A 590 28.00 -19.12 9.63
C ASP A 590 27.47 -18.62 8.27
N GLU A 591 26.51 -19.34 7.66
CA GLU A 591 25.85 -18.96 6.42
C GLU A 591 24.97 -17.72 6.58
N PHE A 592 24.72 -17.04 5.47
CA PHE A 592 23.76 -15.95 5.32
C PHE A 592 22.54 -16.42 4.53
N GLY A 593 21.51 -15.61 4.48
CA GLY A 593 20.24 -15.95 3.85
C GLY A 593 19.28 -16.64 4.81
N LEU A 594 18.52 -17.62 4.32
CA LEU A 594 17.57 -18.38 5.14
C LEU A 594 18.29 -19.53 5.85
N ILE A 595 18.33 -19.49 7.18
CA ILE A 595 19.07 -20.41 8.05
C ILE A 595 18.10 -21.26 8.85
N ASP A 596 18.30 -22.58 8.88
CA ASP A 596 17.65 -23.48 9.83
C ASP A 596 18.36 -23.40 11.19
N ALA A 597 17.71 -22.79 12.19
CA ALA A 597 18.30 -22.61 13.51
C ALA A 597 18.06 -23.83 14.43
N GLY A 598 16.91 -24.50 14.34
CA GLY A 598 16.58 -25.67 15.15
C GLY A 598 15.06 -25.89 15.29
N VAL A 599 14.66 -26.64 16.32
CA VAL A 599 13.28 -27.07 16.55
C VAL A 599 12.83 -26.71 17.95
N LEU A 600 11.54 -26.39 18.09
CA LEU A 600 10.83 -26.23 19.35
C LEU A 600 9.85 -27.37 19.54
N ASP A 601 9.88 -27.95 20.74
CA ASP A 601 8.90 -28.93 21.21
C ASP A 601 8.37 -28.46 22.57
N ILE A 602 7.18 -27.83 22.58
CA ILE A 602 6.63 -27.22 23.79
C ILE A 602 5.34 -27.97 24.20
N PRO A 603 5.37 -28.78 25.27
CA PRO A 603 4.15 -29.42 25.77
C PRO A 603 3.15 -28.42 26.25
N LEU A 604 1.84 -28.60 25.90
CA LEU A 604 0.78 -27.68 26.21
C LEU A 604 -0.15 -28.13 27.35
N ALA A 605 0.16 -29.25 27.99
CA ALA A 605 -0.68 -29.87 29.01
C ALA A 605 -0.96 -29.02 30.26
N ASP A 606 -0.16 -27.98 30.52
CA ASP A 606 -0.36 -27.08 31.66
C ASP A 606 -1.57 -26.14 31.51
N TYR A 607 -2.00 -25.90 30.26
CA TYR A 607 -3.10 -24.98 29.96
C TYR A 607 -4.45 -25.68 30.03
N GLN A 608 -5.11 -25.63 31.21
CA GLN A 608 -6.40 -26.31 31.46
C GLN A 608 -7.63 -25.47 31.08
N GLN A 609 -7.42 -24.21 30.65
CA GLN A 609 -8.48 -23.30 30.18
C GLN A 609 -8.08 -22.76 28.81
N ALA A 610 -9.07 -22.32 28.03
CA ALA A 610 -8.83 -21.60 26.78
C ALA A 610 -7.91 -20.40 27.04
N THR A 611 -6.74 -20.40 26.44
CA THR A 611 -5.69 -19.43 26.70
C THR A 611 -5.09 -18.95 25.40
N GLN A 612 -4.94 -17.63 25.26
CA GLN A 612 -4.14 -17.01 24.23
C GLN A 612 -2.75 -16.70 24.78
N LEU A 613 -1.73 -17.07 24.08
CA LEU A 613 -0.32 -16.91 24.42
C LEU A 613 0.42 -16.17 23.30
N LYS A 614 1.52 -15.51 23.66
CA LYS A 614 2.47 -14.99 22.67
C LYS A 614 3.72 -15.85 22.68
N LEU A 615 4.06 -16.40 21.50
CA LEU A 615 5.37 -16.99 21.27
C LEU A 615 6.28 -15.88 20.74
N THR A 616 7.37 -15.61 21.46
CA THR A 616 8.36 -14.60 21.08
C THR A 616 9.68 -15.25 20.73
N LEU A 617 10.26 -14.83 19.62
CA LEU A 617 11.61 -15.23 19.17
C LEU A 617 12.50 -13.99 19.11
N GLN A 618 13.74 -14.09 19.60
CA GLN A 618 14.72 -13.00 19.50
C GLN A 618 16.13 -13.56 19.26
N VAL A 619 16.82 -13.00 18.29
CA VAL A 619 18.22 -13.34 18.00
C VAL A 619 19.14 -12.50 18.86
N GLU A 620 20.13 -13.14 19.50
CA GLU A 620 21.15 -12.46 20.32
C GLU A 620 21.89 -11.39 19.52
N GLY A 621 21.95 -10.19 20.09
CA GLY A 621 22.60 -9.02 19.49
C GLY A 621 21.70 -8.19 18.59
N THR A 622 20.47 -8.63 18.29
CA THR A 622 19.43 -7.80 17.63
C THR A 622 18.54 -7.10 18.66
N LYS A 623 17.92 -6.01 18.25
CA LYS A 623 16.90 -5.32 19.06
C LYS A 623 15.50 -5.85 18.77
N GLU A 624 15.33 -6.35 17.56
CA GLU A 624 14.05 -6.83 17.04
C GLU A 624 13.71 -8.20 17.67
N PHE A 625 12.44 -8.38 17.93
CA PHE A 625 11.87 -9.66 18.35
C PHE A 625 10.61 -9.94 17.52
N ASN A 626 10.43 -11.17 17.11
CA ASN A 626 9.24 -11.60 16.38
C ASN A 626 8.26 -12.30 17.31
N THR A 627 6.96 -12.03 17.11
CA THR A 627 5.90 -12.59 17.96
C THR A 627 4.79 -13.20 17.13
N ASP A 628 4.30 -14.37 17.58
CA ASP A 628 3.14 -15.05 17.04
C ASP A 628 2.12 -15.35 18.15
N ASP A 629 0.84 -15.15 17.85
CA ASP A 629 -0.24 -15.51 18.75
C ASP A 629 -0.53 -17.02 18.65
N ILE A 630 -0.56 -17.70 19.78
CA ILE A 630 -0.85 -19.14 19.90
C ILE A 630 -2.04 -19.32 20.84
N TRP A 631 -3.03 -20.11 20.41
CA TRP A 631 -4.17 -20.46 21.24
C TRP A 631 -4.08 -21.91 21.68
N VAL A 632 -4.41 -22.16 22.95
CA VAL A 632 -4.49 -23.49 23.52
C VAL A 632 -5.87 -23.68 24.14
N TYR A 633 -6.56 -24.72 23.73
CA TYR A 633 -7.90 -25.06 24.20
C TYR A 633 -7.93 -26.40 24.92
N PRO A 634 -8.82 -26.59 25.93
CA PRO A 634 -9.02 -27.89 26.57
C PRO A 634 -9.54 -28.91 25.57
N ALA A 635 -8.84 -30.03 25.41
CA ALA A 635 -9.26 -31.13 24.53
C ALA A 635 -10.56 -31.79 25.02
N LYS A 636 -10.77 -31.79 26.34
CA LYS A 636 -11.99 -32.32 26.97
C LYS A 636 -12.92 -31.19 27.34
N ASN A 637 -14.12 -31.23 26.81
CA ASN A 637 -15.14 -30.22 27.02
C ASN A 637 -16.54 -30.81 27.18
N ASP A 638 -17.52 -29.99 27.43
CA ASP A 638 -18.92 -30.38 27.64
C ASP A 638 -19.86 -29.95 26.51
N LEU A 639 -19.34 -29.77 25.29
CA LEU A 639 -20.08 -29.28 24.11
C LEU A 639 -21.36 -30.10 23.85
N GLU A 640 -21.25 -31.40 23.76
CA GLU A 640 -22.40 -32.28 23.47
C GLU A 640 -23.50 -32.20 24.55
N ARG A 641 -23.10 -32.11 25.82
CA ARG A 641 -24.06 -31.91 26.92
C ARG A 641 -24.78 -30.55 26.79
N LEU A 642 -24.09 -29.53 26.42
CA LEU A 642 -24.67 -28.19 26.25
C LEU A 642 -25.59 -28.10 25.04
N LYS A 643 -25.30 -28.81 23.96
CA LYS A 643 -26.20 -28.91 22.80
C LYS A 643 -27.57 -29.45 23.18
N GLU A 644 -27.66 -30.38 24.15
CA GLU A 644 -28.93 -30.91 24.64
C GLU A 644 -29.75 -29.91 25.47
N MET A 645 -29.10 -28.84 25.99
CA MET A 645 -29.76 -27.84 26.87
C MET A 645 -30.36 -26.66 26.12
N VAL A 646 -30.09 -26.53 24.83
CA VAL A 646 -30.47 -25.38 23.98
C VAL A 646 -31.22 -25.88 22.74
N VAL A 647 -32.26 -25.15 22.33
CA VAL A 647 -32.91 -25.42 21.03
C VAL A 647 -32.03 -24.92 19.90
N ILE A 648 -31.43 -25.82 19.17
CA ILE A 648 -30.58 -25.49 18.01
C ILE A 648 -31.36 -25.77 16.73
N THR A 649 -31.40 -24.77 15.83
CA THR A 649 -32.16 -24.88 14.58
C THR A 649 -31.57 -24.00 13.47
N ARG A 650 -31.82 -24.38 12.21
CA ARG A 650 -31.51 -23.54 11.02
C ARG A 650 -32.73 -22.70 10.57
N THR A 651 -33.93 -23.05 11.05
CA THR A 651 -35.18 -22.38 10.61
C THR A 651 -36.07 -22.08 11.80
N LEU A 652 -36.57 -20.87 11.89
CA LEU A 652 -37.59 -20.49 12.89
C LEU A 652 -38.97 -21.02 12.46
N THR A 653 -39.22 -22.30 12.68
CA THR A 653 -40.53 -22.91 12.42
C THR A 653 -41.60 -22.41 13.39
N ALA A 654 -42.90 -22.62 13.10
CA ALA A 654 -43.98 -22.24 14.00
C ALA A 654 -43.86 -22.93 15.39
N ASP A 655 -43.31 -24.14 15.45
CA ASP A 655 -43.06 -24.82 16.71
C ASP A 655 -41.92 -24.17 17.52
N VAL A 656 -40.80 -23.91 16.86
CA VAL A 656 -39.65 -23.21 17.49
C VAL A 656 -40.04 -21.81 17.93
N ALA A 657 -40.83 -21.08 17.13
CA ALA A 657 -41.34 -19.77 17.47
C ALA A 657 -42.21 -19.81 18.75
N ARG A 658 -43.10 -20.81 18.87
CA ARG A 658 -43.94 -21.02 20.04
C ARG A 658 -43.11 -21.37 21.30
N ARG A 659 -42.08 -22.22 21.17
CA ARG A 659 -41.15 -22.56 22.26
C ARG A 659 -40.40 -21.32 22.74
N LEU A 660 -39.92 -20.52 21.83
CA LEU A 660 -39.25 -19.25 22.07
C LEU A 660 -40.17 -18.27 22.81
N GLU A 661 -41.42 -18.07 22.32
CA GLU A 661 -42.41 -17.19 22.99
C GLU A 661 -42.75 -17.65 24.41
N ASN A 662 -42.66 -18.98 24.69
CA ASN A 662 -42.91 -19.56 26.01
C ASN A 662 -41.71 -19.46 26.96
N GLY A 663 -40.54 -19.00 26.51
CA GLY A 663 -39.41 -18.72 27.41
C GLY A 663 -38.15 -19.59 27.15
N GLU A 664 -38.14 -20.42 26.13
CA GLU A 664 -36.93 -21.20 25.79
C GLU A 664 -35.84 -20.33 25.14
N SER A 665 -34.60 -20.75 25.30
CA SER A 665 -33.44 -20.18 24.58
C SER A 665 -33.24 -20.92 23.28
N VAL A 666 -33.14 -20.17 22.16
CA VAL A 666 -32.96 -20.70 20.80
C VAL A 666 -31.68 -20.19 20.20
N LEU A 667 -30.85 -21.11 19.73
CA LEU A 667 -29.73 -20.84 18.83
C LEU A 667 -30.22 -21.05 17.38
N LEU A 668 -30.28 -19.98 16.62
CA LEU A 668 -30.63 -20.01 15.20
C LEU A 668 -29.37 -19.83 14.36
N MET A 669 -29.10 -20.82 13.49
CA MET A 669 -28.01 -20.79 12.50
C MET A 669 -28.65 -20.88 11.11
N PRO A 670 -29.20 -19.79 10.56
CA PRO A 670 -29.92 -19.83 9.29
C PRO A 670 -28.95 -20.01 8.13
N ASP A 671 -29.43 -20.55 7.02
CA ASP A 671 -28.65 -20.65 5.78
C ASP A 671 -28.48 -19.27 5.11
N ALA A 672 -27.52 -19.18 4.17
CA ALA A 672 -27.29 -17.98 3.37
C ALA A 672 -28.53 -17.60 2.55
N SER A 673 -28.72 -16.30 2.37
CA SER A 673 -29.85 -15.71 1.62
C SER A 673 -29.41 -14.46 0.84
N GLU A 674 -30.30 -13.83 0.11
CA GLU A 674 -30.04 -12.54 -0.55
C GLU A 674 -29.74 -11.40 0.43
N GLN A 675 -30.08 -11.58 1.72
CA GLN A 675 -29.80 -10.63 2.78
C GLN A 675 -28.43 -10.87 3.46
N THR A 676 -27.62 -11.79 2.94
CA THR A 676 -26.31 -12.11 3.50
C THR A 676 -25.17 -11.70 2.57
N VAL A 677 -23.99 -11.58 3.14
CA VAL A 677 -22.71 -11.38 2.43
C VAL A 677 -21.85 -12.60 2.72
N GLY A 678 -21.07 -13.10 1.77
CA GLY A 678 -20.18 -14.24 1.99
C GLY A 678 -19.11 -13.98 3.05
N GLY A 679 -18.60 -15.02 3.67
CA GLY A 679 -17.46 -14.94 4.60
C GLY A 679 -16.16 -14.70 3.83
N LEU A 680 -15.40 -13.67 4.24
CA LEU A 680 -14.07 -13.37 3.75
C LEU A 680 -13.13 -13.27 4.96
N PHE A 681 -12.08 -14.09 5.00
CA PHE A 681 -11.20 -14.14 6.16
C PHE A 681 -10.15 -13.03 6.14
N GLN A 682 -9.43 -12.85 5.04
CA GLN A 682 -8.55 -11.69 4.87
C GLN A 682 -9.38 -10.40 4.73
N THR A 683 -8.77 -9.23 4.87
CA THR A 683 -9.44 -7.99 4.47
C THR A 683 -9.59 -7.95 2.96
N ASP A 684 -10.59 -7.17 2.48
CA ASP A 684 -10.76 -6.97 1.06
C ASP A 684 -9.49 -6.39 0.42
N TYR A 685 -9.35 -6.65 -0.87
CA TYR A 685 -8.28 -6.13 -1.68
C TYR A 685 -8.48 -4.63 -1.93
N TRP A 686 -7.43 -3.89 -1.96
CA TRP A 686 -7.30 -2.44 -1.84
C TRP A 686 -8.40 -1.55 -2.47
N ASN A 687 -9.17 -2.04 -3.44
CA ASN A 687 -10.19 -1.26 -4.14
C ASN A 687 -11.39 -2.12 -4.55
N TYR A 688 -12.34 -2.27 -3.62
CA TYR A 688 -13.55 -3.07 -3.86
C TYR A 688 -14.27 -2.70 -5.16
N ARG A 689 -14.47 -1.40 -5.45
CA ARG A 689 -15.23 -0.96 -6.63
C ARG A 689 -14.53 -1.35 -7.93
N MET A 690 -13.21 -1.24 -8.00
CA MET A 690 -12.43 -1.63 -9.17
C MET A 690 -12.53 -3.14 -9.39
N PHE A 691 -12.25 -3.95 -8.37
CA PHE A 691 -12.25 -5.41 -8.49
C PHE A 691 -13.65 -5.99 -8.68
N LYS A 692 -14.69 -5.37 -8.08
CA LYS A 692 -16.09 -5.65 -8.43
C LYS A 692 -16.33 -5.43 -9.91
N THR A 693 -15.91 -4.30 -10.47
CA THR A 693 -16.07 -3.97 -11.89
C THR A 693 -15.33 -4.98 -12.78
N ILE A 694 -14.10 -5.33 -12.43
CA ILE A 694 -13.31 -6.34 -13.15
C ILE A 694 -14.02 -7.70 -13.12
N SER A 695 -14.46 -8.15 -11.95
CA SER A 695 -15.16 -9.43 -11.78
C SER A 695 -16.43 -9.50 -12.62
N GLU A 696 -17.27 -8.44 -12.56
CA GLU A 696 -18.51 -8.36 -13.35
C GLU A 696 -18.25 -8.34 -14.86
N ASN A 697 -17.24 -7.58 -15.32
CA ASN A 697 -16.88 -7.51 -16.73
C ASN A 697 -16.35 -8.86 -17.28
N ASN A 698 -15.80 -9.69 -16.42
CA ASN A 698 -15.29 -11.03 -16.75
C ASN A 698 -16.28 -12.16 -16.39
N ASN A 699 -17.53 -11.84 -16.00
CA ASN A 699 -18.55 -12.79 -15.56
C ASN A 699 -18.05 -13.70 -14.42
N ARG A 700 -17.33 -13.12 -13.45
CA ARG A 700 -16.78 -13.80 -12.29
C ARG A 700 -17.55 -13.44 -11.02
N HIS A 701 -17.41 -14.26 -10.00
CA HIS A 701 -17.94 -13.98 -8.68
C HIS A 701 -17.28 -12.70 -8.12
N VAL A 702 -18.10 -11.82 -7.52
CA VAL A 702 -17.63 -10.60 -6.86
C VAL A 702 -17.22 -10.95 -5.43
N SER A 703 -16.04 -10.48 -4.99
CA SER A 703 -15.58 -10.67 -3.60
C SER A 703 -16.64 -10.18 -2.59
N PRO A 704 -16.77 -10.84 -1.43
CA PRO A 704 -17.59 -10.32 -0.32
C PRO A 704 -17.23 -8.89 0.10
N GLY A 705 -15.98 -8.49 -0.01
CA GLY A 705 -15.52 -7.12 0.15
C GLY A 705 -15.55 -6.62 1.60
N THR A 706 -15.34 -7.46 2.58
CA THR A 706 -15.36 -7.10 4.01
C THR A 706 -13.96 -6.88 4.56
N LEU A 707 -13.84 -6.18 5.71
CA LEU A 707 -12.59 -5.73 6.30
C LEU A 707 -12.28 -6.40 7.66
N GLY A 708 -12.83 -7.59 7.89
CA GLY A 708 -12.69 -8.31 9.16
C GLY A 708 -13.84 -8.07 10.13
N ILE A 709 -13.66 -8.48 11.39
CA ILE A 709 -14.68 -8.38 12.42
C ILE A 709 -14.37 -7.29 13.44
N LEU A 710 -15.42 -6.84 14.12
CA LEU A 710 -15.36 -6.02 15.32
C LEU A 710 -16.11 -6.74 16.46
N THR A 711 -15.46 -6.91 17.61
CA THR A 711 -16.04 -7.48 18.85
C THR A 711 -15.73 -6.60 20.04
N ASP A 712 -16.43 -6.84 21.14
CA ASP A 712 -16.03 -6.41 22.48
C ASP A 712 -15.47 -7.62 23.23
N PRO A 713 -14.16 -7.72 23.46
CA PRO A 713 -13.53 -8.85 24.16
C PRO A 713 -14.08 -9.09 25.58
N ALA A 714 -14.66 -8.05 26.21
CA ALA A 714 -15.26 -8.15 27.53
C ALA A 714 -16.68 -8.74 27.51
N HIS A 715 -17.28 -8.95 26.33
CA HIS A 715 -18.61 -9.52 26.24
C HIS A 715 -18.64 -10.95 26.79
N PRO A 716 -19.63 -11.33 27.62
CA PRO A 716 -19.69 -12.64 28.29
C PRO A 716 -19.67 -13.85 27.35
N LEU A 717 -20.04 -13.69 26.08
CA LEU A 717 -19.92 -14.73 25.07
C LEU A 717 -18.46 -15.19 24.92
N PHE A 718 -17.48 -14.32 25.10
CA PHE A 718 -16.06 -14.63 24.92
C PHE A 718 -15.36 -15.12 26.20
N ALA A 719 -16.07 -15.34 27.30
CA ALA A 719 -15.50 -15.82 28.57
C ALA A 719 -14.74 -17.16 28.44
N SER A 720 -15.07 -17.99 27.44
CA SER A 720 -14.38 -19.23 27.12
C SER A 720 -13.69 -19.21 25.74
N PHE A 721 -13.61 -18.05 25.10
CA PHE A 721 -12.96 -17.86 23.81
C PHE A 721 -12.18 -16.54 23.82
N PRO A 722 -10.98 -16.53 24.43
CA PRO A 722 -10.15 -15.33 24.51
C PRO A 722 -9.93 -14.75 23.11
N THR A 723 -10.32 -13.50 22.91
CA THR A 723 -10.24 -12.83 21.62
C THR A 723 -9.89 -11.36 21.79
N GLU A 724 -9.38 -10.75 20.74
CA GLU A 724 -9.20 -9.30 20.63
C GLU A 724 -10.45 -8.65 20.02
N MET A 725 -10.43 -7.32 19.89
CA MET A 725 -11.53 -6.59 19.25
C MET A 725 -11.62 -6.81 17.73
N HIS A 726 -10.68 -7.48 17.14
CA HIS A 726 -10.50 -7.65 15.69
C HIS A 726 -10.36 -9.13 15.30
N THR A 727 -10.33 -9.42 13.99
CA THR A 727 -10.00 -10.75 13.46
C THR A 727 -8.57 -11.14 13.85
N ASN A 728 -8.40 -12.41 14.18
CA ASN A 728 -7.10 -13.05 14.31
C ASN A 728 -7.21 -14.52 13.82
N TRP A 729 -6.12 -15.27 13.79
CA TRP A 729 -6.04 -16.60 13.17
C TRP A 729 -7.09 -17.60 13.68
N GLN A 730 -7.44 -17.56 14.97
CA GLN A 730 -8.49 -18.43 15.56
C GLN A 730 -9.88 -18.26 14.96
N TRP A 731 -10.15 -17.13 14.26
CA TRP A 731 -11.45 -16.87 13.65
C TRP A 731 -11.63 -17.54 12.28
N PHE A 732 -10.57 -18.17 11.73
CA PHE A 732 -10.59 -18.73 10.37
C PHE A 732 -11.78 -19.65 10.12
N PRO A 733 -12.01 -20.75 10.87
CA PRO A 733 -13.10 -21.68 10.54
C PRO A 733 -14.48 -21.03 10.71
N VAL A 734 -14.64 -20.15 11.71
CA VAL A 734 -15.90 -19.45 11.94
C VAL A 734 -16.23 -18.48 10.81
N VAL A 735 -15.26 -17.70 10.36
CA VAL A 735 -15.44 -16.72 9.27
C VAL A 735 -15.60 -17.42 7.93
N LYS A 736 -14.82 -18.47 7.64
CA LYS A 736 -14.93 -19.24 6.37
C LYS A 736 -16.27 -19.98 6.22
N ALA A 737 -16.87 -20.38 7.33
CA ALA A 737 -18.21 -20.99 7.34
C ALA A 737 -19.35 -19.97 7.46
N SER A 738 -19.04 -18.65 7.41
CA SER A 738 -20.02 -17.60 7.70
C SER A 738 -20.66 -16.99 6.45
N HIS A 739 -21.78 -16.34 6.69
CA HIS A 739 -22.53 -15.51 5.76
C HIS A 739 -23.24 -14.39 6.50
N PRO A 740 -22.50 -13.35 6.95
CA PRO A 740 -23.03 -12.25 7.77
C PRO A 740 -24.30 -11.62 7.22
N PHE A 741 -25.24 -11.32 8.10
CA PHE A 741 -26.57 -10.81 7.78
C PHE A 741 -26.61 -9.28 7.77
N LYS A 742 -27.32 -8.66 6.82
CA LYS A 742 -27.52 -7.21 6.72
C LYS A 742 -28.56 -6.76 7.73
N LEU A 743 -28.12 -6.13 8.81
CA LEU A 743 -28.95 -5.61 9.91
C LEU A 743 -29.37 -4.14 9.73
N ASP A 744 -29.27 -3.59 8.53
CA ASP A 744 -29.57 -2.19 8.20
C ASP A 744 -31.01 -1.81 8.58
N ASN A 745 -31.93 -2.75 8.54
CA ASN A 745 -33.33 -2.55 8.92
C ASN A 745 -33.58 -2.59 10.46
N THR A 746 -32.52 -2.70 11.28
CA THR A 746 -32.62 -2.57 12.73
C THR A 746 -32.50 -1.10 13.16
N ALA A 747 -32.77 -0.82 14.45
CA ALA A 747 -32.56 0.51 15.01
C ALA A 747 -31.12 0.99 14.81
N ALA A 748 -30.91 2.29 14.64
CA ALA A 748 -29.60 2.86 14.33
C ALA A 748 -28.54 2.54 15.40
N ASP A 749 -28.95 2.45 16.65
CA ASP A 749 -28.12 2.14 17.83
C ASP A 749 -27.97 0.64 18.10
N TYR A 750 -28.66 -0.23 17.37
CA TYR A 750 -28.49 -1.68 17.51
C TYR A 750 -27.10 -2.11 17.04
N ARG A 751 -26.41 -2.89 17.88
CA ARG A 751 -25.08 -3.44 17.58
C ARG A 751 -25.07 -4.96 17.77
N PRO A 752 -24.59 -5.75 16.79
CA PRO A 752 -24.39 -7.18 16.97
C PRO A 752 -23.23 -7.45 17.94
N ILE A 753 -23.18 -8.65 18.52
CA ILE A 753 -22.09 -9.10 19.41
C ILE A 753 -20.79 -9.29 18.61
N VAL A 754 -20.92 -9.86 17.41
CA VAL A 754 -19.83 -9.91 16.43
C VAL A 754 -20.33 -9.20 15.17
N GLN A 755 -19.74 -8.06 14.89
CA GLN A 755 -20.01 -7.28 13.69
C GLN A 755 -18.94 -7.56 12.63
N VAL A 756 -19.34 -7.79 11.38
CA VAL A 756 -18.40 -7.77 10.27
C VAL A 756 -18.31 -6.35 9.73
N ILE A 757 -17.10 -5.85 9.56
CA ILE A 757 -16.84 -4.52 9.02
C ILE A 757 -17.01 -4.59 7.51
N ASP A 758 -17.97 -3.87 6.98
CA ASP A 758 -18.19 -3.80 5.53
C ASP A 758 -17.23 -2.80 4.87
N ASN A 759 -17.06 -2.89 3.56
CA ASN A 759 -16.26 -1.92 2.82
C ASN A 759 -16.88 -0.51 2.86
N ILE A 760 -16.04 0.49 2.61
CA ILE A 760 -16.40 1.92 2.66
C ILE A 760 -17.45 2.35 1.61
N GLU A 761 -17.61 1.53 0.57
CA GLU A 761 -18.58 1.84 -0.50
C GLU A 761 -20.01 1.46 -0.11
N ARG A 762 -20.20 0.36 0.63
CA ARG A 762 -21.52 -0.16 1.04
C ARG A 762 -21.94 0.25 2.44
N ASN A 763 -21.04 0.08 3.43
CA ASN A 763 -21.30 0.35 4.85
C ASN A 763 -22.57 -0.34 5.39
N HIS A 764 -22.79 -1.61 5.06
CA HIS A 764 -23.84 -2.39 5.69
C HIS A 764 -23.52 -2.65 7.16
N LYS A 765 -24.54 -2.66 8.01
CA LYS A 765 -24.45 -3.19 9.37
C LYS A 765 -24.51 -4.72 9.28
N LEU A 766 -23.34 -5.38 9.24
CA LEU A 766 -23.28 -6.84 9.07
C LEU A 766 -23.16 -7.54 10.42
N GLY A 767 -24.13 -8.41 10.73
CA GLY A 767 -24.12 -9.24 11.95
C GLY A 767 -23.64 -10.66 11.66
N LEU A 768 -22.58 -11.09 12.35
CA LEU A 768 -22.16 -12.49 12.41
C LEU A 768 -22.79 -13.19 13.62
N VAL A 769 -22.82 -12.51 14.78
CA VAL A 769 -23.51 -12.99 15.98
C VAL A 769 -24.33 -11.85 16.55
N PHE A 770 -25.64 -12.08 16.74
CA PHE A 770 -26.55 -11.07 17.28
C PHE A 770 -27.73 -11.70 18.03
N GLU A 771 -28.39 -10.93 18.91
CA GLU A 771 -29.38 -11.48 19.83
C GLU A 771 -30.63 -10.59 19.98
N PHE A 772 -31.74 -11.23 20.35
CA PHE A 772 -33.02 -10.59 20.66
C PHE A 772 -33.76 -11.29 21.80
N ALA A 773 -34.49 -10.52 22.58
CA ALA A 773 -35.56 -11.04 23.45
C ALA A 773 -36.85 -11.20 22.62
N VAL A 774 -37.44 -12.40 22.61
CA VAL A 774 -38.64 -12.69 21.84
C VAL A 774 -39.70 -13.31 22.74
N GLY A 775 -40.78 -12.57 23.01
CA GLY A 775 -41.79 -13.02 24.01
C GLY A 775 -41.15 -13.14 25.38
N LYS A 776 -41.16 -14.37 25.97
CA LYS A 776 -40.46 -14.67 27.20
C LYS A 776 -39.09 -15.34 26.97
N GLY A 777 -38.78 -15.67 25.73
CA GLY A 777 -37.59 -16.40 25.38
C GLY A 777 -36.44 -15.50 24.87
N LYS A 778 -35.36 -16.14 24.54
CA LYS A 778 -34.12 -15.49 24.11
C LYS A 778 -33.61 -16.15 22.83
N LEU A 779 -33.37 -15.33 21.85
CA LEU A 779 -32.87 -15.75 20.53
C LEU A 779 -31.44 -15.29 20.35
N LEU A 780 -30.54 -16.23 20.12
CA LEU A 780 -29.21 -15.93 19.60
C LEU A 780 -29.14 -16.39 18.14
N VAL A 781 -28.66 -15.51 17.23
CA VAL A 781 -28.47 -15.82 15.83
C VAL A 781 -26.97 -15.85 15.55
N VAL A 782 -26.51 -16.95 14.97
CA VAL A 782 -25.12 -17.09 14.50
C VAL A 782 -25.14 -17.36 13.01
N MET A 783 -24.60 -16.42 12.25
CA MET A 783 -24.55 -16.47 10.79
C MET A 783 -23.31 -17.24 10.30
N SER A 784 -23.01 -18.34 10.95
CA SER A 784 -21.95 -19.28 10.58
C SER A 784 -22.41 -20.71 10.87
N ASP A 785 -21.96 -21.65 10.06
CA ASP A 785 -22.16 -23.08 10.28
C ASP A 785 -21.18 -23.57 11.36
N LEU A 786 -21.63 -23.52 12.64
CA LEU A 786 -20.80 -23.92 13.78
C LEU A 786 -20.47 -25.41 13.78
N ASP A 787 -21.31 -26.27 13.20
CA ASP A 787 -21.02 -27.71 13.10
C ASP A 787 -19.82 -27.95 12.16
N LYS A 788 -19.76 -27.22 11.06
CA LYS A 788 -18.61 -27.22 10.13
C LYS A 788 -17.38 -26.57 10.76
N ALA A 789 -17.55 -25.44 11.45
CA ALA A 789 -16.43 -24.77 12.11
C ALA A 789 -15.80 -25.62 13.20
N ALA A 790 -16.60 -26.43 13.91
CA ALA A 790 -16.16 -27.33 14.99
C ALA A 790 -15.30 -28.54 14.52
N GLU A 791 -15.06 -28.68 13.21
CA GLU A 791 -14.03 -29.59 12.72
C GLU A 791 -12.60 -29.16 13.12
N TYR A 792 -12.45 -27.89 13.58
CA TYR A 792 -11.22 -27.29 14.06
C TYR A 792 -11.31 -26.95 15.54
N PRO A 793 -10.21 -27.06 16.31
CA PRO A 793 -10.22 -26.80 17.76
C PRO A 793 -10.78 -25.42 18.15
N GLU A 794 -10.42 -24.38 17.43
CA GLU A 794 -10.90 -23.02 17.67
C GLU A 794 -12.38 -22.83 17.30
N GLY A 795 -12.86 -23.52 16.29
CA GLY A 795 -14.28 -23.51 15.92
C GLY A 795 -15.13 -24.27 16.95
N GLU A 796 -14.67 -25.44 17.44
CA GLU A 796 -15.27 -26.17 18.53
C GLU A 796 -15.32 -25.33 19.81
N GLN A 797 -14.21 -24.66 20.13
CA GLN A 797 -14.13 -23.78 21.30
C GLN A 797 -15.06 -22.58 21.19
N PHE A 798 -15.20 -22.00 20.00
CA PHE A 798 -16.17 -20.92 19.78
C PHE A 798 -17.61 -21.41 19.97
N TYR A 799 -17.96 -22.55 19.41
CA TYR A 799 -19.28 -23.18 19.60
C TYR A 799 -19.58 -23.43 21.10
N LEU A 800 -18.61 -24.01 21.81
CA LEU A 800 -18.67 -24.20 23.24
C LEU A 800 -18.93 -22.89 24.00
N SER A 801 -18.23 -21.82 23.62
CA SER A 801 -18.38 -20.48 24.23
C SER A 801 -19.78 -19.91 23.99
N VAL A 802 -20.31 -20.05 22.78
CA VAL A 802 -21.70 -19.69 22.43
C VAL A 802 -22.70 -20.39 23.33
N LEU A 803 -22.61 -21.71 23.48
CA LEU A 803 -23.55 -22.49 24.28
C LEU A 803 -23.40 -22.22 25.79
N ARG A 804 -22.20 -22.01 26.31
CA ARG A 804 -21.95 -21.58 27.68
C ARG A 804 -22.57 -20.22 27.95
N TYR A 805 -22.44 -19.29 27.03
CA TYR A 805 -23.10 -17.99 27.13
C TYR A 805 -24.62 -18.17 27.23
N MET A 806 -25.22 -18.94 26.32
CA MET A 806 -26.66 -19.14 26.22
C MET A 806 -27.27 -19.83 27.46
N THR A 807 -26.49 -20.69 28.11
CA THR A 807 -26.91 -21.40 29.33
C THR A 807 -26.61 -20.65 30.62
N SER A 808 -25.92 -19.50 30.54
CA SER A 808 -25.57 -18.64 31.65
C SER A 808 -26.63 -17.59 31.96
N GLN A 809 -26.57 -16.98 33.17
CA GLN A 809 -27.38 -15.82 33.52
C GLN A 809 -27.06 -14.57 32.69
N HIS A 810 -25.91 -14.51 32.06
CA HIS A 810 -25.46 -13.38 31.25
C HIS A 810 -26.16 -13.31 29.88
N PHE A 811 -26.77 -14.39 29.42
CA PHE A 811 -27.61 -14.36 28.23
C PHE A 811 -28.91 -13.62 28.54
N ALA A 812 -28.91 -12.33 28.32
CA ALA A 812 -30.03 -11.44 28.65
C ALA A 812 -30.18 -10.34 27.58
N PRO A 813 -30.64 -10.70 26.37
CA PRO A 813 -30.82 -9.77 25.27
C PRO A 813 -31.69 -8.57 25.69
N LYS A 814 -31.20 -7.36 25.37
CA LYS A 814 -31.91 -6.12 25.76
C LYS A 814 -32.93 -5.69 24.70
N THR A 815 -32.66 -6.00 23.45
CA THR A 815 -33.52 -5.60 22.32
C THR A 815 -34.68 -6.59 22.20
N VAL A 816 -35.89 -6.07 22.32
CA VAL A 816 -37.12 -6.88 22.22
C VAL A 816 -37.62 -6.84 20.77
N ILE A 817 -37.98 -8.02 20.24
CA ILE A 817 -38.58 -8.14 18.90
C ILE A 817 -39.70 -9.18 18.94
N THR A 818 -40.76 -9.00 18.15
CA THR A 818 -41.76 -10.05 17.96
C THR A 818 -41.29 -11.08 16.93
N VAL A 819 -41.86 -12.30 16.95
CA VAL A 819 -41.61 -13.30 15.90
C VAL A 819 -41.92 -12.76 14.50
N ALA A 820 -43.01 -11.99 14.39
CA ALA A 820 -43.41 -11.37 13.11
C ALA A 820 -42.40 -10.32 12.65
N ASP A 821 -41.90 -9.50 13.57
CA ASP A 821 -40.88 -8.47 13.25
C ASP A 821 -39.54 -9.12 12.91
N PHE A 822 -39.16 -10.17 13.62
CA PHE A 822 -37.97 -10.95 13.30
C PHE A 822 -38.07 -11.57 11.89
N HIS A 823 -39.21 -12.20 11.57
CA HIS A 823 -39.45 -12.73 10.23
C HIS A 823 -39.36 -11.62 9.16
N ARG A 824 -39.94 -10.44 9.44
CA ARG A 824 -39.82 -9.30 8.53
C ARG A 824 -38.39 -8.83 8.39
N LEU A 825 -37.61 -8.75 9.49
CA LEU A 825 -36.19 -8.42 9.45
C LEU A 825 -35.42 -9.37 8.52
N MET A 826 -35.65 -10.69 8.66
CA MET A 826 -34.96 -11.70 7.87
C MET A 826 -35.35 -11.74 6.39
N THR A 827 -36.53 -11.21 6.02
CA THR A 827 -37.07 -11.32 4.68
C THR A 827 -37.19 -10.01 3.90
N THR A 828 -37.12 -8.86 4.60
CA THR A 828 -37.22 -7.54 3.92
C THR A 828 -35.88 -7.18 3.26
N PRO A 829 -35.85 -6.97 1.95
CA PRO A 829 -34.62 -6.58 1.27
C PRO A 829 -34.05 -5.28 1.83
N VAL A 830 -32.74 -5.24 2.00
CA VAL A 830 -31.98 -4.03 2.27
C VAL A 830 -31.71 -3.37 0.91
N VAL A 831 -32.15 -2.14 0.76
CA VAL A 831 -31.85 -1.32 -0.44
C VAL A 831 -30.48 -0.67 -0.22
N ALA A 832 -29.43 -1.30 -0.74
CA ALA A 832 -28.11 -0.67 -0.78
C ALA A 832 -28.08 0.44 -1.84
N GLY A 833 -27.28 1.50 -1.58
CA GLY A 833 -26.92 2.43 -2.63
C GLY A 833 -26.18 1.70 -3.75
N GLU A 834 -26.49 2.02 -5.01
CA GLU A 834 -25.76 1.43 -6.14
C GLU A 834 -24.30 1.86 -6.13
N ILE A 835 -23.41 0.89 -6.05
CA ILE A 835 -21.98 1.09 -6.32
C ILE A 835 -21.82 1.03 -7.85
N GLY A 836 -21.67 2.19 -8.48
CA GLY A 836 -21.47 2.26 -9.93
C GLY A 836 -20.19 1.55 -10.37
N LYS A 837 -20.14 1.10 -11.63
CA LYS A 837 -18.91 0.59 -12.25
C LYS A 837 -17.91 1.73 -12.47
N LEU A 838 -16.63 1.41 -12.46
CA LEU A 838 -15.59 2.31 -12.94
C LEU A 838 -15.55 2.25 -14.47
N ASN A 839 -15.76 3.40 -15.14
CA ASN A 839 -15.90 3.45 -16.58
C ASN A 839 -14.57 3.22 -17.35
N ASN A 840 -13.42 3.35 -16.68
CA ASN A 840 -12.09 3.34 -17.31
C ASN A 840 -11.37 1.98 -17.19
N ILE A 841 -12.04 0.93 -16.71
CA ILE A 841 -11.43 -0.38 -16.55
C ILE A 841 -11.81 -1.24 -17.76
N SER A 842 -10.82 -1.53 -18.59
CA SER A 842 -10.94 -2.52 -19.67
C SER A 842 -11.18 -3.92 -19.08
N PRO A 843 -11.91 -4.80 -19.76
CA PRO A 843 -11.99 -6.20 -19.37
C PRO A 843 -10.59 -6.82 -19.40
N TYR A 844 -10.09 -7.25 -18.25
CA TYR A 844 -8.87 -8.06 -18.20
C TYR A 844 -9.25 -9.51 -18.53
N LYS A 845 -8.76 -10.03 -19.62
CA LYS A 845 -8.92 -11.42 -19.98
C LYS A 845 -7.60 -12.13 -19.73
N ALA A 846 -7.63 -13.26 -19.00
CA ALA A 846 -6.44 -14.08 -18.82
C ALA A 846 -5.81 -14.49 -20.15
N GLU A 847 -6.62 -14.57 -21.21
CA GLU A 847 -6.21 -14.87 -22.59
C GLU A 847 -5.35 -13.75 -23.20
N ASP A 848 -5.52 -12.51 -22.77
CA ASP A 848 -4.75 -11.37 -23.28
C ASP A 848 -3.30 -11.38 -22.75
N TYR A 849 -3.01 -12.22 -21.75
CA TYR A 849 -1.70 -12.34 -21.08
C TYR A 849 -0.97 -13.66 -21.38
N LYS A 850 -1.51 -14.51 -22.28
CA LYS A 850 -0.89 -15.78 -22.71
C LYS A 850 0.16 -15.62 -23.82
#